data_16e86154329366fdbc4a6e1e4866968b
#
_entry.id   16e86154329366fdbc4a6e1e4866968b
#
_cell.length_a   1.000
_cell.length_b   1.000
_cell.length_c   1.000
_cell.angle_alpha   90.00
_cell.angle_beta   90.00
_cell.angle_gamma   90.00
#
_symmetry.space_group_name_H-M   'P 1'
#
loop_
_entity.id
_entity.type
_entity.pdbx_description
1 polymer ?
#
loop_
_entity_poly.entity_id
_entity_poly.type
_entity_poly.pdbx_seq_one_letter_code
_entity_poly.pdbx_strand_id
1 'polypeptide(L)'
;MKCTILHDLPGRLRVHLCCGRMTLSQADVLEYYLLSVAGVKSVKVYDRTRDAVVVYAGARAGVIRALADFSFAKAEKLELVPEHTSRALNRAFEDKLAVTVMCRCACKLFLPMPIASALAVIRSVKYIREGLCALWHRQLSVAVLDGTAVGVSILRGDYSTAGSVMFMLRLGEILEEWTHKKSVADLASAMSLGVDKVWLQAEDTEVLTDVNAIRPGDRIVIRTGGMIPLDGKVVEGEAMVNQSSLTGESMPVAKGPGSFVYAGTVAEEGQCVICVEKASGSGRYDRVVRMIEESEKLKSTAEDKAARMADRLVPYTLGGTVLTYLATRNVTKMLSVLMVDFSCALKLAIPIAVLSAMRESTGHHISVKGGRFLEAVAKADTIVFDKTGTLTCATPTVAEVIPFGGQQEAEMLRLAACLEEHYPHSIANAVVEAAKDRGLSHAEYHSQVQYVVAHGISSMVEEKKVIIGSAHFVFEDELCRIPEGEQDKFDAISPAYSHLYLCIDGVLAAVICIHDPLRREARDAVKTLHAWGFANVVMMTGDNRRTAEAVARTVGVDAVYAEVLPEDKAAFIRAEKAKGHTVIMVGDGVNDSPALSEADAGIAISTGAAIAREIADITIASENLFELVILRRLSQALMGRIQDSYRFIVGFNLSLIVLGVAGILPPTVSALLHNGSTLGISLKNMTDLLDEEEASQT
;
A
#
# COMPACT_ATOMS: atom_id res chain seq x y z
N MET A 1 -11.63 -35.12 -11.65
CA MET A 1 -11.66 -34.91 -13.12
C MET A 1 -10.66 -35.83 -13.80
N LYS A 2 -10.93 -36.34 -15.04
CA LYS A 2 -9.92 -37.17 -15.76
C LYS A 2 -8.87 -36.26 -16.39
N CYS A 3 -7.59 -36.54 -16.12
CA CYS A 3 -6.45 -35.84 -16.70
C CYS A 3 -5.32 -36.80 -17.10
N THR A 4 -4.50 -36.41 -18.05
CA THR A 4 -3.34 -37.17 -18.52
C THR A 4 -2.08 -36.38 -18.19
N ILE A 5 -1.09 -36.97 -17.55
CA ILE A 5 0.18 -36.33 -17.28
C ILE A 5 0.99 -36.29 -18.58
N LEU A 6 1.33 -35.08 -19.03
CA LEU A 6 2.17 -34.86 -20.22
C LEU A 6 3.65 -34.77 -19.88
N HIS A 7 3.98 -34.10 -18.79
CA HIS A 7 5.34 -33.92 -18.30
C HIS A 7 5.34 -33.95 -16.77
N ASP A 8 6.31 -34.65 -16.21
CA ASP A 8 6.51 -34.81 -14.77
C ASP A 8 8.00 -34.58 -14.44
N LEU A 9 8.27 -33.45 -13.81
CA LEU A 9 9.61 -33.08 -13.34
C LEU A 9 9.55 -32.77 -11.84
N PRO A 10 10.62 -32.94 -11.07
CA PRO A 10 10.65 -32.54 -9.67
C PRO A 10 10.23 -31.09 -9.49
N GLY A 11 9.14 -30.86 -8.74
CA GLY A 11 8.58 -29.50 -8.52
C GLY A 11 7.72 -28.93 -9.66
N ARG A 12 7.56 -29.63 -10.80
CA ARG A 12 6.76 -29.13 -11.92
C ARG A 12 5.99 -30.25 -12.61
N LEU A 13 4.67 -30.11 -12.71
CA LEU A 13 3.77 -31.05 -13.34
C LEU A 13 3.00 -30.36 -14.47
N ARG A 14 2.97 -30.98 -15.67
CA ARG A 14 2.11 -30.59 -16.77
C ARG A 14 1.08 -31.66 -17.03
N VAL A 15 -0.18 -31.31 -17.01
CA VAL A 15 -1.31 -32.22 -17.22
C VAL A 15 -2.21 -31.72 -18.33
N HIS A 16 -2.74 -32.67 -19.11
CA HIS A 16 -3.79 -32.42 -20.09
C HIS A 16 -5.13 -32.83 -19.51
N LEU A 17 -6.10 -31.95 -19.58
CA LEU A 17 -7.43 -32.13 -19.00
C LEU A 17 -8.36 -32.76 -20.06
N CYS A 18 -8.90 -33.94 -19.74
CA CYS A 18 -9.81 -34.68 -20.62
C CYS A 18 -11.25 -34.10 -20.50
N CYS A 19 -11.40 -32.81 -20.82
CA CYS A 19 -12.69 -32.12 -20.87
C CYS A 19 -12.98 -31.63 -22.30
N GLY A 20 -14.22 -31.21 -22.54
CA GLY A 20 -14.59 -30.55 -23.79
C GLY A 20 -13.92 -29.18 -23.96
N ARG A 21 -14.47 -28.28 -24.75
CA ARG A 21 -13.95 -26.93 -24.90
C ARG A 21 -14.04 -26.20 -23.55
N MET A 22 -12.89 -25.71 -23.07
CA MET A 22 -12.80 -24.97 -21.81
C MET A 22 -13.11 -23.49 -22.03
N THR A 23 -13.98 -22.91 -21.21
CA THR A 23 -14.22 -21.46 -21.19
C THR A 23 -13.13 -20.74 -20.40
N LEU A 24 -13.00 -19.41 -20.57
CA LEU A 24 -12.03 -18.60 -19.79
C LEU A 24 -12.32 -18.70 -18.29
N SER A 25 -13.60 -18.59 -17.89
CA SER A 25 -14.02 -18.74 -16.49
C SER A 25 -13.66 -20.12 -15.92
N GLN A 26 -13.87 -21.19 -16.68
CA GLN A 26 -13.47 -22.53 -16.25
C GLN A 26 -11.95 -22.67 -16.07
N ALA A 27 -11.17 -22.03 -16.94
CA ALA A 27 -9.73 -22.03 -16.80
C ALA A 27 -9.29 -21.27 -15.55
N ASP A 28 -9.94 -20.16 -15.22
CA ASP A 28 -9.67 -19.39 -14.00
C ASP A 28 -10.07 -20.18 -12.75
N VAL A 29 -11.27 -20.79 -12.73
CA VAL A 29 -11.73 -21.65 -11.62
C VAL A 29 -10.70 -22.76 -11.32
N LEU A 30 -10.17 -23.41 -12.35
CA LEU A 30 -9.16 -24.45 -12.17
C LEU A 30 -7.82 -23.88 -11.66
N GLU A 31 -7.41 -22.74 -12.19
CA GLU A 31 -6.14 -22.08 -11.81
C GLU A 31 -6.16 -21.67 -10.34
N TYR A 32 -7.20 -20.97 -9.90
CA TYR A 32 -7.33 -20.51 -8.51
C TYR A 32 -7.58 -21.68 -7.54
N TYR A 33 -8.33 -22.71 -7.96
CA TYR A 33 -8.47 -23.93 -7.15
C TYR A 33 -7.13 -24.62 -6.93
N LEU A 34 -6.29 -24.76 -7.94
CA LEU A 34 -4.98 -25.39 -7.79
C LEU A 34 -4.00 -24.50 -7.00
N LEU A 35 -4.10 -23.17 -7.09
CA LEU A 35 -3.33 -22.24 -6.28
C LEU A 35 -3.70 -22.33 -4.78
N SER A 36 -4.94 -22.67 -4.44
CA SER A 36 -5.36 -22.85 -3.04
C SER A 36 -4.83 -24.13 -2.39
N VAL A 37 -4.20 -25.04 -3.17
CA VAL A 37 -3.64 -26.29 -2.65
C VAL A 37 -2.31 -26.03 -1.95
N ALA A 38 -2.18 -26.49 -0.71
CA ALA A 38 -0.97 -26.32 0.08
C ALA A 38 0.29 -26.85 -0.64
N GLY A 39 1.32 -26.01 -0.70
CA GLY A 39 2.59 -26.32 -1.36
C GLY A 39 2.62 -26.07 -2.87
N VAL A 40 1.56 -25.56 -3.48
CA VAL A 40 1.58 -25.08 -4.87
C VAL A 40 2.11 -23.64 -4.89
N LYS A 41 3.14 -23.40 -5.71
CA LYS A 41 3.77 -22.08 -5.87
C LYS A 41 3.15 -21.28 -7.00
N SER A 42 2.91 -21.91 -8.15
CA SER A 42 2.29 -21.25 -9.30
C SER A 42 1.54 -22.25 -10.18
N VAL A 43 0.49 -21.77 -10.82
CA VAL A 43 -0.32 -22.53 -11.76
C VAL A 43 -0.52 -21.70 -13.01
N LYS A 44 -0.48 -22.34 -14.18
CA LYS A 44 -0.84 -21.72 -15.45
C LYS A 44 -1.71 -22.67 -16.25
N VAL A 45 -2.97 -22.26 -16.48
CA VAL A 45 -3.94 -23.05 -17.25
C VAL A 45 -4.10 -22.47 -18.65
N TYR A 46 -3.96 -23.30 -19.66
CA TYR A 46 -4.12 -22.95 -21.07
C TYR A 46 -5.49 -23.41 -21.58
N ASP A 47 -6.43 -22.50 -21.73
CA ASP A 47 -7.81 -22.77 -22.14
C ASP A 47 -7.91 -23.45 -23.52
N ARG A 48 -7.06 -23.04 -24.49
CA ARG A 48 -7.08 -23.56 -25.87
C ARG A 48 -6.55 -25.00 -25.97
N THR A 49 -5.43 -25.29 -25.29
CA THR A 49 -4.81 -26.63 -25.29
C THR A 49 -5.36 -27.52 -24.19
N ARG A 50 -6.08 -26.98 -23.23
CA ARG A 50 -6.60 -27.68 -22.04
C ARG A 50 -5.49 -28.27 -21.19
N ASP A 51 -4.33 -27.63 -21.15
CA ASP A 51 -3.21 -28.05 -20.33
C ASP A 51 -3.13 -27.18 -19.09
N ALA A 52 -2.73 -27.78 -17.97
CA ALA A 52 -2.36 -27.05 -16.77
C ALA A 52 -0.91 -27.37 -16.41
N VAL A 53 -0.14 -26.33 -16.13
CA VAL A 53 1.24 -26.41 -15.62
C VAL A 53 1.21 -25.97 -14.16
N VAL A 54 1.61 -26.86 -13.25
CA VAL A 54 1.62 -26.65 -11.80
C VAL A 54 3.06 -26.70 -11.33
N VAL A 55 3.54 -25.65 -10.69
CA VAL A 55 4.83 -25.61 -9.98
C VAL A 55 4.55 -25.71 -8.48
N TYR A 56 5.22 -26.64 -7.80
CA TYR A 56 4.94 -26.94 -6.40
C TYR A 56 6.22 -27.20 -5.60
N ALA A 57 6.16 -26.88 -4.31
CA ALA A 57 7.18 -27.20 -3.32
C ALA A 57 6.54 -28.14 -2.27
N GLY A 58 6.74 -29.45 -2.39
CA GLY A 58 6.15 -30.40 -1.48
C GLY A 58 5.80 -31.74 -2.13
N ALA A 59 4.88 -32.49 -1.52
CA ALA A 59 4.52 -33.82 -1.99
C ALA A 59 3.67 -33.77 -3.28
N ARG A 60 4.22 -34.29 -4.39
CA ARG A 60 3.55 -34.50 -5.68
C ARG A 60 2.15 -35.14 -5.55
N ALA A 61 2.01 -36.06 -4.60
CA ALA A 61 0.75 -36.75 -4.33
C ALA A 61 -0.40 -35.80 -3.95
N GLY A 62 -0.12 -34.67 -3.31
CA GLY A 62 -1.10 -33.65 -2.96
C GLY A 62 -1.71 -33.00 -4.21
N VAL A 63 -0.85 -32.59 -5.15
CA VAL A 63 -1.30 -31.97 -6.42
C VAL A 63 -2.11 -32.97 -7.27
N ILE A 64 -1.69 -34.21 -7.36
CA ILE A 64 -2.43 -35.27 -8.11
C ILE A 64 -3.78 -35.53 -7.46
N ARG A 65 -3.85 -35.60 -6.12
CA ARG A 65 -5.13 -35.79 -5.41
C ARG A 65 -6.08 -34.61 -5.65
N ALA A 66 -5.57 -33.38 -5.56
CA ALA A 66 -6.36 -32.18 -5.85
C ALA A 66 -6.92 -32.18 -7.28
N LEU A 67 -6.11 -32.57 -8.28
CA LEU A 67 -6.57 -32.70 -9.68
C LEU A 67 -7.61 -33.83 -9.85
N ALA A 68 -7.48 -34.93 -9.15
CA ALA A 68 -8.43 -36.05 -9.19
C ALA A 68 -9.79 -35.65 -8.57
N ASP A 69 -9.76 -34.94 -7.46
CA ASP A 69 -10.96 -34.51 -6.71
C ASP A 69 -11.62 -33.26 -7.31
N PHE A 70 -10.97 -32.59 -8.25
CA PHE A 70 -11.47 -31.38 -8.88
C PHE A 70 -12.76 -31.59 -9.67
N SER A 71 -13.72 -30.71 -9.43
CA SER A 71 -14.98 -30.60 -10.20
C SER A 71 -15.36 -29.13 -10.34
N PHE A 72 -15.66 -28.67 -11.56
CA PHE A 72 -16.07 -27.29 -11.82
C PHE A 72 -17.25 -26.86 -10.94
N ALA A 73 -18.29 -27.70 -10.84
CA ALA A 73 -19.48 -27.41 -10.04
C ALA A 73 -19.20 -27.28 -8.53
N LYS A 74 -18.16 -27.95 -8.01
CA LYS A 74 -17.73 -27.80 -6.62
C LYS A 74 -16.84 -26.59 -6.43
N ALA A 75 -15.92 -26.34 -7.36
CA ALA A 75 -14.96 -25.26 -7.29
C ALA A 75 -15.60 -23.88 -7.52
N GLU A 76 -16.63 -23.79 -8.38
CA GLU A 76 -17.42 -22.55 -8.56
C GLU A 76 -18.16 -22.13 -7.27
N LYS A 77 -18.59 -23.10 -6.45
CA LYS A 77 -19.22 -22.80 -5.16
C LYS A 77 -18.26 -22.28 -4.08
N LEU A 78 -16.97 -22.43 -4.30
CA LEU A 78 -15.93 -21.94 -3.36
C LEU A 78 -15.59 -20.46 -3.59
N GLU A 79 -16.14 -19.84 -4.65
CA GLU A 79 -15.95 -18.43 -5.01
C GLU A 79 -14.49 -17.95 -4.94
N LEU A 80 -13.54 -18.85 -5.32
CA LEU A 80 -12.11 -18.58 -5.27
C LEU A 80 -11.60 -17.63 -6.35
N VAL A 81 -12.41 -17.43 -7.41
CA VAL A 81 -12.01 -16.65 -8.59
C VAL A 81 -12.38 -15.18 -8.38
N PRO A 82 -11.43 -14.24 -8.46
CA PRO A 82 -11.74 -12.82 -8.46
C PRO A 82 -12.65 -12.43 -9.64
N GLU A 83 -13.51 -11.43 -9.46
CA GLU A 83 -14.42 -10.94 -10.51
C GLU A 83 -13.68 -10.48 -11.78
N HIS A 84 -12.45 -9.96 -11.63
CA HIS A 84 -11.60 -9.52 -12.73
C HIS A 84 -10.30 -10.31 -12.77
N THR A 85 -10.11 -11.10 -13.83
CA THR A 85 -8.90 -11.90 -14.01
C THR A 85 -8.00 -11.28 -15.08
N SER A 86 -6.67 -11.38 -14.90
CA SER A 86 -5.67 -10.97 -15.88
C SER A 86 -5.84 -11.69 -17.22
N ARG A 87 -6.47 -12.87 -17.22
CA ARG A 87 -6.73 -13.67 -18.42
C ARG A 87 -7.72 -12.99 -19.36
N ALA A 88 -8.84 -12.45 -18.85
CA ALA A 88 -9.83 -11.74 -19.65
C ALA A 88 -9.21 -10.50 -20.32
N LEU A 89 -8.39 -9.76 -19.56
CA LEU A 89 -7.67 -8.59 -20.06
C LEU A 89 -6.67 -8.94 -21.18
N ASN A 90 -5.85 -9.98 -20.96
CA ASN A 90 -4.89 -10.44 -21.97
C ASN A 90 -5.60 -10.94 -23.23
N ARG A 91 -6.73 -11.61 -23.09
CA ARG A 91 -7.52 -12.08 -24.23
C ARG A 91 -8.12 -10.94 -25.04
N ALA A 92 -8.70 -9.95 -24.37
CA ALA A 92 -9.22 -8.76 -25.03
C ALA A 92 -8.12 -8.01 -25.80
N PHE A 93 -6.90 -7.96 -25.26
CA PHE A 93 -5.73 -7.41 -25.93
C PHE A 93 -5.32 -8.23 -27.16
N GLU A 94 -5.17 -9.57 -27.01
CA GLU A 94 -4.83 -10.47 -28.13
C GLU A 94 -5.85 -10.33 -29.27
N ASP A 95 -7.14 -10.28 -28.96
CA ASP A 95 -8.22 -10.16 -29.95
C ASP A 95 -8.17 -8.78 -30.64
N LYS A 96 -7.99 -7.67 -29.89
CA LYS A 96 -7.82 -6.32 -30.48
C LYS A 96 -6.60 -6.27 -31.41
N LEU A 97 -5.47 -6.84 -30.97
CA LEU A 97 -4.23 -6.89 -31.74
C LEU A 97 -4.41 -7.72 -33.00
N ALA A 98 -4.94 -8.96 -32.88
CA ALA A 98 -5.19 -9.85 -33.99
C ALA A 98 -6.12 -9.24 -35.04
N VAL A 99 -7.24 -8.64 -34.62
CA VAL A 99 -8.17 -7.95 -35.51
C VAL A 99 -7.49 -6.78 -36.22
N THR A 100 -6.71 -5.98 -35.52
CA THR A 100 -6.01 -4.82 -36.11
C THR A 100 -4.99 -5.27 -37.18
N VAL A 101 -4.22 -6.31 -36.87
CA VAL A 101 -3.24 -6.89 -37.83
C VAL A 101 -3.94 -7.55 -39.03
N MET A 102 -4.98 -8.38 -38.78
CA MET A 102 -5.75 -9.02 -39.85
C MET A 102 -6.44 -8.00 -40.75
N CYS A 103 -7.06 -6.96 -40.19
CA CYS A 103 -7.65 -5.87 -40.98
C CYS A 103 -6.60 -5.17 -41.86
N ARG A 104 -5.40 -4.93 -41.31
CA ARG A 104 -4.31 -4.31 -42.10
C ARG A 104 -3.85 -5.22 -43.24
N CYS A 105 -3.65 -6.50 -43.00
CA CYS A 105 -3.28 -7.50 -43.98
C CYS A 105 -4.37 -7.63 -45.05
N ALA A 106 -5.62 -7.75 -44.65
CA ALA A 106 -6.77 -7.87 -45.55
C ALA A 106 -6.88 -6.61 -46.44
N CYS A 107 -6.78 -5.41 -45.87
CA CYS A 107 -6.77 -4.17 -46.66
C CYS A 107 -5.64 -4.11 -47.65
N LYS A 108 -4.44 -4.59 -47.29
CA LYS A 108 -3.27 -4.57 -48.19
C LYS A 108 -3.33 -5.63 -49.31
N LEU A 109 -3.91 -6.80 -49.04
CA LEU A 109 -3.94 -7.94 -49.96
C LEU A 109 -5.17 -7.95 -50.88
N PHE A 110 -6.32 -7.52 -50.42
CA PHE A 110 -7.61 -7.73 -51.08
C PHE A 110 -8.28 -6.43 -51.55
N LEU A 111 -7.91 -5.25 -51.05
CA LEU A 111 -8.57 -4.03 -51.47
C LEU A 111 -7.89 -3.40 -52.69
N PRO A 112 -8.66 -3.04 -53.73
CA PRO A 112 -8.19 -2.23 -54.84
C PRO A 112 -7.64 -0.87 -54.39
N MET A 113 -6.61 -0.36 -55.02
CA MET A 113 -5.93 0.90 -54.64
C MET A 113 -6.91 2.08 -54.43
N PRO A 114 -7.92 2.34 -55.25
CA PRO A 114 -8.85 3.48 -55.02
C PRO A 114 -9.62 3.35 -53.72
N ILE A 115 -10.08 2.14 -53.38
CA ILE A 115 -10.83 1.88 -52.16
C ILE A 115 -9.92 1.98 -50.92
N ALA A 116 -8.71 1.42 -51.04
CA ALA A 116 -7.71 1.52 -49.97
C ALA A 116 -7.32 2.99 -49.68
N SER A 117 -7.20 3.82 -50.73
CA SER A 117 -6.90 5.25 -50.62
C SER A 117 -8.05 6.00 -49.96
N ALA A 118 -9.27 5.77 -50.39
CA ALA A 118 -10.48 6.37 -49.77
C ALA A 118 -10.59 6.02 -48.30
N LEU A 119 -10.36 4.75 -47.95
CA LEU A 119 -10.35 4.28 -46.56
C LEU A 119 -9.25 4.91 -45.72
N ALA A 120 -8.05 5.12 -46.31
CA ALA A 120 -6.96 5.81 -45.62
C ALA A 120 -7.33 7.28 -45.32
N VAL A 121 -7.96 7.98 -46.28
CA VAL A 121 -8.44 9.34 -46.07
C VAL A 121 -9.51 9.39 -44.99
N ILE A 122 -10.49 8.50 -44.99
CA ILE A 122 -11.53 8.43 -43.94
C ILE A 122 -10.91 8.21 -42.56
N ARG A 123 -9.98 7.27 -42.43
CA ARG A 123 -9.31 6.97 -41.16
C ARG A 123 -8.39 8.11 -40.69
N SER A 124 -7.82 8.89 -41.60
CA SER A 124 -6.94 10.03 -41.24
C SER A 124 -7.69 11.18 -40.56
N VAL A 125 -9.01 11.29 -40.76
CA VAL A 125 -9.83 12.35 -40.17
C VAL A 125 -9.75 12.37 -38.65
N LYS A 126 -9.66 11.19 -38.00
CA LYS A 126 -9.49 11.08 -36.53
C LYS A 126 -8.24 11.83 -36.09
N TYR A 127 -7.09 11.46 -36.62
CA TYR A 127 -5.77 11.99 -36.21
C TYR A 127 -5.61 13.48 -36.58
N ILE A 128 -6.06 13.88 -37.77
CA ILE A 128 -6.03 15.28 -38.20
C ILE A 128 -6.91 16.15 -37.30
N ARG A 129 -8.13 15.70 -36.97
CA ARG A 129 -9.06 16.41 -36.07
C ARG A 129 -8.47 16.54 -34.66
N GLU A 130 -7.89 15.48 -34.11
CA GLU A 130 -7.25 15.50 -32.79
C GLU A 130 -6.08 16.48 -32.74
N GLY A 131 -5.23 16.48 -33.76
CA GLY A 131 -4.12 17.44 -33.90
C GLY A 131 -4.58 18.88 -34.03
N LEU A 132 -5.61 19.15 -34.85
CA LEU A 132 -6.19 20.50 -35.00
C LEU A 132 -6.88 20.97 -33.72
N CYS A 133 -7.57 20.07 -33.00
CA CYS A 133 -8.20 20.39 -31.73
C CYS A 133 -7.14 20.75 -30.68
N ALA A 134 -6.03 20.02 -30.59
CA ALA A 134 -4.92 20.36 -29.70
C ALA A 134 -4.32 21.74 -30.03
N LEU A 135 -4.11 22.05 -31.31
CA LEU A 135 -3.66 23.38 -31.75
C LEU A 135 -4.64 24.48 -31.40
N TRP A 136 -5.96 24.23 -31.55
CA TRP A 136 -6.99 25.18 -31.18
C TRP A 136 -6.95 25.54 -29.71
N HIS A 137 -6.67 24.56 -28.84
CA HIS A 137 -6.48 24.74 -27.41
C HIS A 137 -5.08 25.25 -27.03
N ARG A 138 -4.24 25.61 -28.02
CA ARG A 138 -2.85 26.07 -27.84
C ARG A 138 -1.95 25.04 -27.11
N GLN A 139 -2.27 23.76 -27.23
CA GLN A 139 -1.50 22.68 -26.64
C GLN A 139 -0.65 21.99 -27.74
N LEU A 140 0.67 22.12 -27.65
CA LEU A 140 1.59 21.39 -28.50
C LEU A 140 1.81 19.99 -27.89
N SER A 141 0.93 19.06 -28.22
CA SER A 141 0.96 17.65 -27.77
C SER A 141 1.33 16.70 -28.90
N VAL A 142 1.50 15.42 -28.57
CA VAL A 142 1.78 14.34 -29.53
C VAL A 142 0.73 14.28 -30.64
N ALA A 143 -0.54 14.55 -30.33
CA ALA A 143 -1.60 14.58 -31.33
C ALA A 143 -1.31 15.55 -32.50
N VAL A 144 -0.55 16.63 -32.26
CA VAL A 144 -0.10 17.55 -33.31
C VAL A 144 0.94 16.90 -34.21
N LEU A 145 1.88 16.13 -33.64
CA LEU A 145 2.89 15.38 -34.41
C LEU A 145 2.22 14.33 -35.29
N ASP A 146 1.32 13.54 -34.72
CA ASP A 146 0.60 12.48 -35.41
C ASP A 146 -0.29 13.02 -36.53
N GLY A 147 -1.08 14.06 -36.22
CA GLY A 147 -1.93 14.75 -37.20
C GLY A 147 -1.12 15.35 -38.33
N THR A 148 0.07 15.91 -38.03
CA THR A 148 0.97 16.48 -39.06
C THR A 148 1.57 15.36 -39.94
N ALA A 149 2.02 14.26 -39.35
CA ALA A 149 2.60 13.14 -40.09
C ALA A 149 1.59 12.50 -41.03
N VAL A 150 0.38 12.23 -40.55
CA VAL A 150 -0.72 11.66 -41.34
C VAL A 150 -1.18 12.66 -42.37
N GLY A 151 -1.37 13.93 -42.03
CA GLY A 151 -1.83 14.99 -42.91
C GLY A 151 -0.88 15.24 -44.11
N VAL A 152 0.43 15.36 -43.84
CA VAL A 152 1.45 15.53 -44.88
C VAL A 152 1.48 14.33 -45.82
N SER A 153 1.35 13.09 -45.30
CA SER A 153 1.33 11.89 -46.13
C SER A 153 0.12 11.86 -47.07
N ILE A 154 -1.07 12.23 -46.58
CA ILE A 154 -2.30 12.31 -47.38
C ILE A 154 -2.22 13.40 -48.43
N LEU A 155 -1.71 14.60 -48.10
CA LEU A 155 -1.58 15.73 -49.02
C LEU A 155 -0.63 15.41 -50.18
N ARG A 156 0.38 14.53 -49.96
CA ARG A 156 1.27 14.03 -51.01
C ARG A 156 0.66 12.92 -51.87
N GLY A 157 -0.51 12.41 -51.53
CA GLY A 157 -1.08 11.23 -52.18
C GLY A 157 -0.38 9.91 -51.83
N ASP A 158 0.49 9.91 -50.81
CA ASP A 158 1.15 8.69 -50.31
C ASP A 158 0.28 8.00 -49.25
N TYR A 159 -0.82 7.42 -49.75
CA TYR A 159 -1.79 6.71 -48.92
C TYR A 159 -1.24 5.45 -48.25
N SER A 160 -0.20 4.87 -48.85
CA SER A 160 0.48 3.68 -48.32
C SER A 160 1.23 4.03 -47.02
N THR A 161 2.02 5.09 -47.06
CA THR A 161 2.73 5.62 -45.90
C THR A 161 1.75 6.09 -44.82
N ALA A 162 0.72 6.89 -45.21
CA ALA A 162 -0.32 7.32 -44.27
C ALA A 162 -1.00 6.14 -43.54
N GLY A 163 -1.36 5.11 -44.29
CA GLY A 163 -1.97 3.89 -43.74
C GLY A 163 -1.01 3.10 -42.85
N SER A 164 0.28 3.11 -43.14
CA SER A 164 1.29 2.44 -42.28
C SER A 164 1.53 3.21 -40.98
N VAL A 165 1.61 4.53 -41.07
CA VAL A 165 1.70 5.42 -39.90
C VAL A 165 0.50 5.23 -38.99
N MET A 166 -0.72 5.35 -39.50
CA MET A 166 -1.96 5.14 -38.68
C MET A 166 -2.04 3.75 -38.08
N PHE A 167 -1.53 2.73 -38.77
CA PHE A 167 -1.44 1.36 -38.22
C PHE A 167 -0.46 1.30 -37.03
N MET A 168 0.71 1.94 -37.14
CA MET A 168 1.70 1.97 -36.06
C MET A 168 1.21 2.78 -34.85
N LEU A 169 0.53 3.89 -35.08
CA LEU A 169 -0.10 4.67 -33.99
C LEU A 169 -1.17 3.85 -33.29
N ARG A 170 -2.04 3.16 -34.04
CA ARG A 170 -3.05 2.29 -33.45
C ARG A 170 -2.46 1.13 -32.66
N LEU A 171 -1.37 0.57 -33.13
CA LEU A 171 -0.62 -0.48 -32.41
C LEU A 171 -0.07 0.07 -31.09
N GLY A 172 0.51 1.28 -31.10
CA GLY A 172 0.99 1.98 -29.92
C GLY A 172 -0.13 2.18 -28.87
N GLU A 173 -1.29 2.73 -29.31
CA GLU A 173 -2.48 2.93 -28.45
C GLU A 173 -2.92 1.61 -27.77
N ILE A 174 -2.97 0.50 -28.52
CA ILE A 174 -3.39 -0.81 -27.99
C ILE A 174 -2.38 -1.34 -26.96
N LEU A 175 -1.09 -1.20 -27.22
CA LEU A 175 -0.03 -1.62 -26.31
C LEU A 175 -0.04 -0.79 -25.01
N GLU A 176 -0.21 0.52 -25.15
CA GLU A 176 -0.30 1.44 -24.01
C GLU A 176 -1.51 1.12 -23.11
N GLU A 177 -2.70 0.98 -23.71
CA GLU A 177 -3.93 0.63 -22.98
C GLU A 177 -3.76 -0.70 -22.23
N TRP A 178 -3.18 -1.72 -22.88
CA TRP A 178 -2.98 -3.03 -22.27
C TRP A 178 -1.98 -2.98 -21.11
N THR A 179 -0.84 -2.33 -21.31
CA THR A 179 0.24 -2.29 -20.31
C THR A 179 -0.23 -1.58 -19.06
N HIS A 180 -0.93 -0.45 -19.22
CA HIS A 180 -1.50 0.30 -18.10
C HIS A 180 -2.54 -0.53 -17.34
N LYS A 181 -3.55 -1.07 -18.05
CA LYS A 181 -4.60 -1.90 -17.43
C LYS A 181 -4.04 -3.13 -16.72
N LYS A 182 -3.00 -3.75 -17.29
CA LYS A 182 -2.34 -4.90 -16.69
C LYS A 182 -1.64 -4.52 -15.38
N SER A 183 -0.89 -3.42 -15.36
CA SER A 183 -0.21 -2.94 -14.15
C SER A 183 -1.19 -2.62 -13.02
N VAL A 184 -2.30 -1.96 -13.34
CA VAL A 184 -3.37 -1.67 -12.37
C VAL A 184 -4.00 -2.97 -11.85
N ALA A 185 -4.29 -3.93 -12.74
CA ALA A 185 -4.87 -5.22 -12.34
C ALA A 185 -3.92 -6.06 -11.48
N ASP A 186 -2.62 -6.08 -11.80
CA ASP A 186 -1.60 -6.78 -11.03
C ASP A 186 -1.45 -6.19 -9.63
N LEU A 187 -1.45 -4.84 -9.51
CA LEU A 187 -1.44 -4.15 -8.22
C LEU A 187 -2.73 -4.40 -7.41
N ALA A 188 -3.90 -4.29 -8.04
CA ALA A 188 -5.18 -4.53 -7.40
C ALA A 188 -5.28 -5.96 -6.87
N SER A 189 -4.78 -6.93 -7.63
CA SER A 189 -4.72 -8.34 -7.23
C SER A 189 -3.81 -8.54 -6.00
N ALA A 190 -2.63 -7.92 -5.99
CA ALA A 190 -1.71 -7.99 -4.85
C ALA A 190 -2.32 -7.36 -3.57
N MET A 191 -2.98 -6.20 -3.69
CA MET A 191 -3.61 -5.51 -2.57
C MET A 191 -4.89 -6.22 -2.06
N SER A 192 -5.54 -7.05 -2.86
CA SER A 192 -6.76 -7.77 -2.48
C SER A 192 -6.52 -9.04 -1.67
N LEU A 193 -5.30 -9.51 -1.55
CA LEU A 193 -4.94 -10.77 -0.86
C LEU A 193 -4.97 -10.69 0.68
N GLY A 194 -5.18 -9.52 1.27
CA GLY A 194 -5.32 -9.36 2.72
C GLY A 194 -6.63 -9.98 3.24
N VAL A 195 -6.53 -10.91 4.17
CA VAL A 195 -7.69 -11.53 4.83
C VAL A 195 -8.10 -10.65 6.00
N ASP A 196 -9.22 -9.92 5.86
CA ASP A 196 -9.80 -9.18 6.97
C ASP A 196 -10.81 -10.07 7.70
N LYS A 197 -10.59 -10.25 9.00
CA LYS A 197 -11.50 -10.95 9.89
C LYS A 197 -12.40 -9.95 10.61
N VAL A 198 -13.64 -10.33 10.83
CA VAL A 198 -14.65 -9.54 11.55
C VAL A 198 -15.26 -10.35 12.68
N TRP A 199 -15.71 -9.67 13.73
CA TRP A 199 -16.47 -10.28 14.80
C TRP A 199 -17.93 -10.40 14.36
N LEU A 200 -18.38 -11.63 14.09
CA LEU A 200 -19.75 -11.98 13.80
C LEU A 200 -20.48 -12.21 15.14
N GLN A 201 -21.59 -11.50 15.38
CA GLN A 201 -22.46 -11.72 16.52
C GLN A 201 -23.44 -12.85 16.19
N ALA A 202 -23.29 -13.99 16.87
CA ALA A 202 -24.16 -15.16 16.75
C ALA A 202 -24.86 -15.41 18.10
N GLU A 203 -26.14 -15.04 18.22
CA GLU A 203 -26.93 -15.11 19.45
C GLU A 203 -26.23 -14.46 20.65
N ASP A 204 -25.59 -15.23 21.54
CA ASP A 204 -24.90 -14.73 22.73
C ASP A 204 -23.37 -14.83 22.65
N THR A 205 -22.80 -15.12 21.48
CA THR A 205 -21.36 -15.28 21.31
C THR A 205 -20.84 -14.49 20.11
N GLU A 206 -19.61 -13.99 20.21
CA GLU A 206 -18.90 -13.35 19.11
C GLU A 206 -17.89 -14.33 18.51
N VAL A 207 -17.93 -14.51 17.20
CA VAL A 207 -17.04 -15.42 16.47
C VAL A 207 -16.21 -14.63 15.48
N LEU A 208 -14.90 -14.73 15.56
CA LEU A 208 -13.99 -14.10 14.60
C LEU A 208 -14.05 -14.87 13.27
N THR A 209 -14.67 -14.24 12.26
CA THR A 209 -14.99 -14.86 10.96
C THR A 209 -14.36 -14.07 9.82
N ASP A 210 -14.05 -14.73 8.71
CA ASP A 210 -13.58 -14.08 7.49
C ASP A 210 -14.68 -13.18 6.89
N VAL A 211 -14.32 -11.95 6.46
CA VAL A 211 -15.27 -10.99 5.85
C VAL A 211 -15.99 -11.60 4.64
N ASN A 212 -15.32 -12.46 3.87
CA ASN A 212 -15.92 -13.12 2.70
C ASN A 212 -16.99 -14.16 3.06
N ALA A 213 -17.03 -14.63 4.31
CA ALA A 213 -18.04 -15.55 4.78
C ALA A 213 -19.33 -14.85 5.28
N ILE A 214 -19.30 -13.52 5.42
CA ILE A 214 -20.42 -12.71 5.91
C ILE A 214 -21.49 -12.55 4.81
N ARG A 215 -22.73 -12.69 5.21
CA ARG A 215 -23.93 -12.58 4.32
C ARG A 215 -24.76 -11.35 4.67
N PRO A 216 -25.56 -10.85 3.71
CA PRO A 216 -26.55 -9.82 4.03
C PRO A 216 -27.50 -10.30 5.12
N GLY A 217 -27.70 -9.45 6.15
CA GLY A 217 -28.48 -9.77 7.33
C GLY A 217 -27.66 -10.21 8.53
N ASP A 218 -26.38 -10.56 8.35
CA ASP A 218 -25.48 -10.88 9.47
C ASP A 218 -25.18 -9.63 10.29
N ARG A 219 -24.93 -9.83 11.58
CA ARG A 219 -24.56 -8.77 12.52
C ARG A 219 -23.08 -8.83 12.82
N ILE A 220 -22.37 -7.74 12.60
CA ILE A 220 -20.94 -7.62 12.88
C ILE A 220 -20.68 -6.57 13.96
N VAL A 221 -19.76 -6.86 14.85
CA VAL A 221 -19.38 -5.97 15.96
C VAL A 221 -18.16 -5.15 15.53
N ILE A 222 -18.29 -3.84 15.60
CA ILE A 222 -17.20 -2.89 15.35
C ILE A 222 -16.85 -2.21 16.66
N ARG A 223 -15.58 -2.30 17.03
CA ARG A 223 -15.02 -1.71 18.25
C ARG A 223 -14.24 -0.44 17.92
N THR A 224 -13.96 0.36 18.94
CA THR A 224 -13.09 1.53 18.84
C THR A 224 -11.79 1.21 18.09
N GLY A 225 -11.42 2.05 17.13
CA GLY A 225 -10.28 1.83 16.25
C GLY A 225 -10.51 0.83 15.11
N GLY A 226 -11.67 0.20 15.05
CA GLY A 226 -12.03 -0.80 14.05
C GLY A 226 -12.52 -0.18 12.75
N MET A 227 -12.06 -0.72 11.60
CA MET A 227 -12.60 -0.36 10.30
C MET A 227 -13.91 -1.11 10.04
N ILE A 228 -14.89 -0.41 9.49
CA ILE A 228 -16.16 -0.99 9.04
C ILE A 228 -15.91 -1.69 7.70
N PRO A 229 -15.99 -3.03 7.64
CA PRO A 229 -15.58 -3.77 6.45
C PRO A 229 -16.66 -3.85 5.36
N LEU A 230 -17.93 -3.67 5.73
CA LEU A 230 -19.10 -3.86 4.87
C LEU A 230 -20.13 -2.76 5.10
N ASP A 231 -20.86 -2.39 4.05
CA ASP A 231 -21.97 -1.43 4.13
C ASP A 231 -23.13 -2.01 4.96
N GLY A 232 -23.70 -1.22 5.86
CA GLY A 232 -24.81 -1.67 6.68
C GLY A 232 -25.42 -0.58 7.55
N LYS A 233 -26.36 -1.00 8.40
CA LYS A 233 -27.02 -0.13 9.38
C LYS A 233 -26.62 -0.49 10.81
N VAL A 234 -26.36 0.51 11.62
CA VAL A 234 -26.17 0.34 13.05
C VAL A 234 -27.48 -0.17 13.67
N VAL A 235 -27.40 -1.29 14.39
CA VAL A 235 -28.55 -1.92 15.08
C VAL A 235 -28.47 -1.64 16.57
N GLU A 236 -27.26 -1.69 17.15
CA GLU A 236 -27.01 -1.52 18.58
C GLU A 236 -25.74 -0.69 18.80
N GLY A 237 -25.69 0.07 19.90
CA GLY A 237 -24.54 0.89 20.28
C GLY A 237 -24.43 2.21 19.52
N GLU A 238 -23.44 3.01 19.87
CA GLU A 238 -23.11 4.29 19.23
C GLU A 238 -21.61 4.39 19.03
N ALA A 239 -21.19 4.95 17.87
CA ALA A 239 -19.79 5.17 17.55
C ALA A 239 -19.58 6.50 16.82
N MET A 240 -18.47 7.16 17.09
CA MET A 240 -17.97 8.28 16.29
C MET A 240 -17.23 7.71 15.09
N VAL A 241 -17.77 7.88 13.90
CA VAL A 241 -17.24 7.28 12.66
C VAL A 241 -16.56 8.33 11.81
N ASN A 242 -15.28 8.14 11.55
CA ASN A 242 -14.51 8.94 10.60
C ASN A 242 -14.86 8.50 9.18
N GLN A 243 -15.35 9.45 8.38
CA GLN A 243 -15.77 9.25 6.99
C GLN A 243 -14.89 10.05 6.02
N SER A 244 -13.72 10.52 6.45
CA SER A 244 -12.81 11.35 5.64
C SER A 244 -12.40 10.70 4.32
N SER A 245 -12.28 9.38 4.32
CA SER A 245 -12.03 8.58 3.11
C SER A 245 -13.13 8.66 2.04
N LEU A 246 -14.36 9.01 2.44
CA LEU A 246 -15.51 9.10 1.53
C LEU A 246 -15.94 10.55 1.25
N THR A 247 -15.91 11.39 2.28
CA THR A 247 -16.45 12.76 2.20
C THR A 247 -15.37 13.84 2.12
N GLY A 248 -14.12 13.49 2.48
CA GLY A 248 -13.03 14.46 2.61
C GLY A 248 -13.11 15.32 3.88
N GLU A 249 -14.12 15.13 4.72
CA GLU A 249 -14.29 15.87 5.98
C GLU A 249 -13.60 15.13 7.12
N SER A 250 -12.71 15.80 7.84
CA SER A 250 -11.88 15.23 8.91
C SER A 250 -12.61 15.05 10.24
N MET A 251 -13.81 15.60 10.42
CA MET A 251 -14.55 15.47 11.67
C MET A 251 -15.36 14.18 11.71
N PRO A 252 -15.21 13.36 12.78
CA PRO A 252 -16.01 12.16 12.97
C PRO A 252 -17.49 12.47 13.13
N VAL A 253 -18.35 11.63 12.59
CA VAL A 253 -19.81 11.77 12.66
C VAL A 253 -20.39 10.73 13.60
N ALA A 254 -21.22 11.16 14.56
CA ALA A 254 -21.91 10.26 15.46
C ALA A 254 -22.90 9.36 14.69
N LYS A 255 -22.78 8.04 14.87
CA LYS A 255 -23.63 7.01 14.27
C LYS A 255 -24.27 6.16 15.39
N GLY A 256 -25.58 6.25 15.51
CA GLY A 256 -26.38 5.46 16.43
C GLY A 256 -27.34 4.53 15.69
N PRO A 257 -28.20 3.79 16.44
CA PRO A 257 -29.14 2.84 15.87
C PRO A 257 -30.01 3.44 14.75
N GLY A 258 -30.06 2.74 13.60
CA GLY A 258 -30.75 3.19 12.40
C GLY A 258 -29.88 4.02 11.45
N SER A 259 -28.72 4.49 11.86
CA SER A 259 -27.77 5.21 11.01
C SER A 259 -27.09 4.28 10.01
N PHE A 260 -26.93 4.74 8.78
CA PHE A 260 -26.18 4.02 7.75
C PHE A 260 -24.69 4.27 7.93
N VAL A 261 -23.89 3.20 7.79
CA VAL A 261 -22.43 3.23 7.85
C VAL A 261 -21.85 2.58 6.59
N TYR A 262 -20.73 3.11 6.15
CA TYR A 262 -20.10 2.74 4.90
C TYR A 262 -18.84 1.92 5.15
N ALA A 263 -18.64 0.91 4.33
CA ALA A 263 -17.42 0.13 4.34
C ALA A 263 -16.20 1.01 4.02
N GLY A 264 -15.10 0.81 4.79
CA GLY A 264 -13.88 1.61 4.67
C GLY A 264 -13.83 2.83 5.58
N THR A 265 -14.88 3.12 6.33
CA THR A 265 -14.88 4.13 7.40
C THR A 265 -14.40 3.50 8.71
N VAL A 266 -13.98 4.32 9.67
CA VAL A 266 -13.36 3.86 10.93
C VAL A 266 -14.15 4.39 12.13
N ALA A 267 -14.45 3.51 13.08
CA ALA A 267 -14.99 3.91 14.36
C ALA A 267 -13.86 4.45 15.25
N GLU A 268 -13.77 5.79 15.43
CA GLU A 268 -12.73 6.41 16.25
C GLU A 268 -13.01 6.21 17.74
N GLU A 269 -14.27 6.35 18.14
CA GLU A 269 -14.71 6.17 19.54
C GLU A 269 -16.02 5.40 19.57
N GLY A 270 -16.23 4.64 20.65
CA GLY A 270 -17.45 3.87 20.87
C GLY A 270 -17.42 2.48 20.23
N GLN A 271 -18.53 1.76 20.37
CA GLN A 271 -18.73 0.43 19.82
C GLN A 271 -20.13 0.34 19.22
N CYS A 272 -20.26 -0.26 18.05
CA CYS A 272 -21.56 -0.48 17.44
C CYS A 272 -21.66 -1.86 16.79
N VAL A 273 -22.89 -2.37 16.74
CA VAL A 273 -23.25 -3.57 15.98
C VAL A 273 -23.92 -3.14 14.68
N ILE A 274 -23.44 -3.66 13.58
CA ILE A 274 -23.90 -3.31 12.24
C ILE A 274 -24.57 -4.52 11.61
N CYS A 275 -25.79 -4.34 11.15
CA CYS A 275 -26.46 -5.32 10.26
C CYS A 275 -26.01 -5.07 8.83
N VAL A 276 -25.38 -6.06 8.21
CA VAL A 276 -24.83 -5.98 6.85
C VAL A 276 -25.95 -5.96 5.82
N GLU A 277 -25.99 -4.95 4.94
CA GLU A 277 -26.98 -4.85 3.86
C GLU A 277 -26.50 -5.44 2.53
N LYS A 278 -25.19 -5.37 2.27
CA LYS A 278 -24.59 -5.94 1.05
C LYS A 278 -23.44 -6.87 1.38
N ALA A 279 -23.44 -8.06 0.80
CA ALA A 279 -22.34 -9.01 0.97
C ALA A 279 -21.06 -8.54 0.29
N SER A 280 -19.93 -9.02 0.80
CA SER A 280 -18.61 -8.87 0.19
C SER A 280 -18.59 -9.54 -1.19
N GLY A 281 -18.14 -8.85 -2.21
CA GLY A 281 -17.96 -9.39 -3.57
C GLY A 281 -17.60 -8.33 -4.59
N SER A 282 -18.51 -7.39 -4.86
CA SER A 282 -18.32 -6.38 -5.91
C SER A 282 -17.59 -5.10 -5.42
N GLY A 283 -17.44 -4.90 -4.13
CA GLY A 283 -16.96 -3.63 -3.57
C GLY A 283 -15.45 -3.54 -3.31
N ARG A 284 -14.76 -4.67 -3.09
CA ARG A 284 -13.34 -4.61 -2.64
C ARG A 284 -12.38 -4.34 -3.79
N TYR A 285 -12.50 -5.05 -4.89
CA TYR A 285 -11.68 -4.83 -6.09
C TYR A 285 -11.93 -3.42 -6.66
N ASP A 286 -13.18 -3.02 -6.81
CA ASP A 286 -13.54 -1.68 -7.29
C ASP A 286 -13.05 -0.57 -6.35
N ARG A 287 -12.97 -0.84 -5.04
CA ARG A 287 -12.41 0.07 -4.05
C ARG A 287 -10.89 0.18 -4.18
N VAL A 288 -10.20 -0.96 -4.35
CA VAL A 288 -8.76 -1.00 -4.60
C VAL A 288 -8.44 -0.31 -5.93
N VAL A 289 -9.21 -0.55 -6.98
CA VAL A 289 -9.05 0.14 -8.27
C VAL A 289 -9.27 1.65 -8.10
N ARG A 290 -10.31 2.08 -7.39
CA ARG A 290 -10.51 3.51 -7.06
C ARG A 290 -9.36 4.11 -6.25
N MET A 291 -8.87 3.39 -5.26
CA MET A 291 -7.70 3.83 -4.47
C MET A 291 -6.45 3.95 -5.35
N ILE A 292 -6.25 3.06 -6.32
CA ILE A 292 -5.16 3.15 -7.31
C ILE A 292 -5.37 4.36 -8.22
N GLU A 293 -6.60 4.60 -8.72
CA GLU A 293 -6.94 5.77 -9.53
C GLU A 293 -6.77 7.09 -8.75
N GLU A 294 -7.07 7.09 -7.47
CA GLU A 294 -6.79 8.22 -6.57
C GLU A 294 -5.31 8.39 -6.30
N SER A 295 -4.58 7.29 -6.12
CA SER A 295 -3.12 7.27 -6.00
C SER A 295 -2.45 7.84 -7.27
N GLU A 296 -3.02 7.64 -8.46
CA GLU A 296 -2.52 8.28 -9.69
C GLU A 296 -2.64 9.82 -9.66
N LYS A 297 -3.52 10.38 -8.84
CA LYS A 297 -3.58 11.84 -8.59
C LYS A 297 -2.41 12.32 -7.70
N LEU A 298 -1.86 11.43 -6.89
CA LEU A 298 -0.69 11.66 -6.02
C LEU A 298 0.61 11.31 -6.75
N LYS A 299 0.76 11.84 -7.97
CA LYS A 299 1.94 11.60 -8.81
C LYS A 299 3.22 12.03 -8.12
N SER A 300 4.28 11.28 -8.35
CA SER A 300 5.61 11.67 -7.91
C SER A 300 6.10 12.91 -8.67
N THR A 301 7.00 13.68 -8.06
CA THR A 301 7.66 14.80 -8.76
C THR A 301 8.42 14.31 -10.00
N ALA A 302 8.94 13.08 -9.95
CA ALA A 302 9.62 12.45 -11.08
C ALA A 302 8.65 12.16 -12.24
N GLU A 303 7.44 11.65 -11.97
CA GLU A 303 6.39 11.44 -12.97
C GLU A 303 5.94 12.75 -13.60
N ASP A 304 5.65 13.77 -12.78
CA ASP A 304 5.26 15.09 -13.25
C ASP A 304 6.36 15.79 -14.05
N LYS A 305 7.62 15.64 -13.62
CA LYS A 305 8.78 16.18 -14.34
C LYS A 305 8.94 15.49 -15.69
N ALA A 306 8.80 14.18 -15.73
CA ALA A 306 8.88 13.42 -16.98
C ALA A 306 7.76 13.80 -17.94
N ALA A 307 6.52 13.91 -17.46
CA ALA A 307 5.38 14.35 -18.27
C ALA A 307 5.61 15.76 -18.85
N ARG A 308 6.04 16.71 -18.00
CA ARG A 308 6.36 18.09 -18.45
C ARG A 308 7.53 18.13 -19.42
N MET A 309 8.57 17.31 -19.21
CA MET A 309 9.70 17.22 -20.14
C MET A 309 9.27 16.61 -21.48
N ALA A 310 8.45 15.58 -21.46
CA ALA A 310 7.89 14.96 -22.65
C ALA A 310 7.13 15.99 -23.50
N ASP A 311 6.26 16.79 -22.91
CA ASP A 311 5.52 17.84 -23.61
C ASP A 311 6.44 18.97 -24.12
N ARG A 312 7.50 19.30 -23.37
CA ARG A 312 8.50 20.28 -23.81
C ARG A 312 9.34 19.83 -25.00
N LEU A 313 9.46 18.53 -25.24
CA LEU A 313 10.21 17.99 -26.37
C LEU A 313 9.43 18.11 -27.69
N VAL A 314 8.09 18.19 -27.67
CA VAL A 314 7.24 18.30 -28.87
C VAL A 314 7.61 19.51 -29.76
N PRO A 315 7.79 20.73 -29.25
CA PRO A 315 8.24 21.86 -30.07
C PRO A 315 9.61 21.64 -30.72
N TYR A 316 10.54 20.96 -30.02
CA TYR A 316 11.86 20.66 -30.58
C TYR A 316 11.78 19.61 -31.69
N THR A 317 10.91 18.60 -31.54
CA THR A 317 10.65 17.60 -32.58
C THR A 317 10.03 18.26 -33.81
N LEU A 318 9.06 19.18 -33.64
CA LEU A 318 8.49 19.95 -34.74
C LEU A 318 9.55 20.85 -35.43
N GLY A 319 10.35 21.56 -34.64
CA GLY A 319 11.44 22.40 -35.12
C GLY A 319 12.49 21.58 -35.88
N GLY A 320 12.90 20.43 -35.32
CA GLY A 320 13.81 19.49 -35.99
C GLY A 320 13.24 18.92 -37.29
N THR A 321 11.95 18.67 -37.35
CA THR A 321 11.22 18.24 -38.55
C THR A 321 11.30 19.27 -39.65
N VAL A 322 10.98 20.55 -39.34
CA VAL A 322 11.08 21.65 -40.30
C VAL A 322 12.52 21.84 -40.77
N LEU A 323 13.49 21.84 -39.84
CA LEU A 323 14.89 21.97 -40.13
C LEU A 323 15.40 20.85 -41.05
N THR A 324 15.00 19.61 -40.75
CA THR A 324 15.34 18.44 -41.61
C THR A 324 14.78 18.60 -43.00
N TYR A 325 13.54 19.09 -43.16
CA TYR A 325 12.99 19.34 -44.49
C TYR A 325 13.74 20.45 -45.24
N LEU A 326 14.02 21.57 -44.55
CA LEU A 326 14.76 22.68 -45.18
C LEU A 326 16.16 22.28 -45.64
N ALA A 327 16.85 21.46 -44.81
CA ALA A 327 18.22 21.00 -45.12
C ALA A 327 18.25 19.93 -46.18
N THR A 328 17.32 18.97 -46.17
CA THR A 328 17.39 17.80 -47.07
C THR A 328 16.43 17.85 -48.25
N ARG A 329 15.41 18.70 -48.19
CA ARG A 329 14.30 18.78 -49.17
C ARG A 329 13.60 17.42 -49.35
N ASN A 330 13.74 16.51 -48.41
CA ASN A 330 13.23 15.15 -48.46
C ASN A 330 12.18 14.91 -47.35
N VAL A 331 10.93 14.73 -47.79
CA VAL A 331 9.81 14.53 -46.87
C VAL A 331 9.87 13.20 -46.14
N THR A 332 10.46 12.18 -46.75
CA THR A 332 10.65 10.87 -46.09
C THR A 332 11.58 11.00 -44.88
N LYS A 333 12.67 11.76 -44.99
CA LYS A 333 13.56 12.07 -43.86
C LYS A 333 12.88 12.95 -42.81
N MET A 334 12.07 13.89 -43.22
CA MET A 334 11.23 14.71 -42.35
C MET A 334 10.26 13.83 -41.55
N LEU A 335 9.56 12.92 -42.22
CA LEU A 335 8.62 11.98 -41.56
C LEU A 335 9.33 11.05 -40.57
N SER A 336 10.58 10.68 -40.81
CA SER A 336 11.35 9.86 -39.87
C SER A 336 11.55 10.57 -38.50
N VAL A 337 11.65 11.89 -38.48
CA VAL A 337 11.71 12.67 -37.23
C VAL A 337 10.37 12.67 -36.53
N LEU A 338 9.26 12.85 -37.26
CA LEU A 338 7.91 12.86 -36.70
C LEU A 338 7.47 11.49 -36.16
N MET A 339 8.02 10.39 -36.66
CA MET A 339 7.64 9.02 -36.25
C MET A 339 8.26 8.58 -34.93
N VAL A 340 9.21 9.33 -34.39
CA VAL A 340 9.89 9.01 -33.15
C VAL A 340 9.49 10.05 -32.09
N ASP A 341 8.61 9.65 -31.18
CA ASP A 341 8.14 10.47 -30.08
C ASP A 341 8.80 10.08 -28.77
N PHE A 342 9.20 11.08 -27.99
CA PHE A 342 9.74 10.86 -26.65
C PHE A 342 8.64 10.77 -25.58
N SER A 343 7.47 11.35 -25.87
CA SER A 343 6.42 11.57 -24.90
C SER A 343 5.68 10.30 -24.51
N CYS A 344 5.28 9.49 -25.49
CA CYS A 344 4.54 8.25 -25.26
C CYS A 344 5.31 7.30 -24.36
N ALA A 345 6.60 7.06 -24.68
CA ALA A 345 7.44 6.14 -23.91
C ALA A 345 7.64 6.62 -22.45
N LEU A 346 7.84 7.92 -22.22
CA LEU A 346 8.05 8.47 -20.88
C LEU A 346 6.76 8.47 -20.05
N LYS A 347 5.64 8.89 -20.66
CA LYS A 347 4.33 8.94 -19.98
C LYS A 347 3.79 7.57 -19.61
N LEU A 348 4.21 6.52 -20.30
CA LEU A 348 3.81 5.15 -20.03
C LEU A 348 4.77 4.42 -19.08
N ALA A 349 6.07 4.47 -19.36
CA ALA A 349 7.06 3.65 -18.66
C ALA A 349 7.21 4.02 -17.17
N ILE A 350 7.11 5.30 -16.83
CA ILE A 350 7.34 5.77 -15.45
C ILE A 350 6.18 5.39 -14.51
N PRO A 351 4.91 5.67 -14.82
CA PRO A 351 3.79 5.19 -14.00
C PRO A 351 3.79 3.67 -13.80
N ILE A 352 4.15 2.90 -14.83
CA ILE A 352 4.25 1.45 -14.73
C ILE A 352 5.34 1.03 -13.72
N ALA A 353 6.49 1.70 -13.71
CA ALA A 353 7.54 1.41 -12.74
C ALA A 353 7.06 1.68 -11.30
N VAL A 354 6.31 2.78 -11.09
CA VAL A 354 5.73 3.14 -9.80
C VAL A 354 4.67 2.09 -9.35
N LEU A 355 3.75 1.71 -10.24
CA LEU A 355 2.75 0.69 -9.95
C LEU A 355 3.40 -0.67 -9.63
N SER A 356 4.50 -1.02 -10.34
CA SER A 356 5.26 -2.24 -10.06
C SER A 356 5.94 -2.18 -8.69
N ALA A 357 6.52 -1.04 -8.32
CA ALA A 357 7.09 -0.84 -6.99
C ALA A 357 6.04 -0.94 -5.87
N MET A 358 4.85 -0.36 -6.07
CA MET A 358 3.74 -0.47 -5.13
C MET A 358 3.25 -1.92 -5.01
N ARG A 359 3.21 -2.68 -6.11
CA ARG A 359 2.88 -4.11 -6.09
C ARG A 359 3.91 -4.91 -5.29
N GLU A 360 5.20 -4.69 -5.54
CA GLU A 360 6.30 -5.38 -4.87
C GLU A 360 6.33 -5.05 -3.37
N SER A 361 6.11 -3.78 -3.00
CA SER A 361 6.00 -3.36 -1.60
C SER A 361 4.87 -4.10 -0.86
N THR A 362 3.75 -4.36 -1.54
CA THR A 362 2.64 -5.13 -0.96
C THR A 362 3.05 -6.58 -0.64
N GLY A 363 3.94 -7.17 -1.43
CA GLY A 363 4.54 -8.49 -1.16
C GLY A 363 5.35 -8.54 0.14
N HIS A 364 5.88 -7.38 0.58
CA HIS A 364 6.59 -7.18 1.85
C HIS A 364 5.71 -6.60 2.95
N HIS A 365 4.39 -6.79 2.89
CA HIS A 365 3.43 -6.24 3.85
C HIS A 365 3.46 -4.71 3.98
N ILE A 366 3.96 -4.00 2.96
CA ILE A 366 4.03 -2.55 2.91
C ILE A 366 2.98 -2.03 1.92
N SER A 367 2.03 -1.25 2.40
CA SER A 367 1.02 -0.59 1.57
C SER A 367 1.36 0.89 1.39
N VAL A 368 1.43 1.35 0.14
CA VAL A 368 1.81 2.72 -0.22
C VAL A 368 0.65 3.40 -0.94
N LYS A 369 0.26 4.60 -0.51
CA LYS A 369 -0.87 5.34 -1.09
C LYS A 369 -0.54 6.09 -2.39
N GLY A 370 0.74 6.21 -2.76
CA GLY A 370 1.11 6.88 -4.02
C GLY A 370 2.61 6.97 -4.26
N GLY A 371 2.99 7.14 -5.54
CA GLY A 371 4.39 7.19 -5.98
C GLY A 371 5.21 8.32 -5.37
N ARG A 372 4.57 9.45 -5.02
CA ARG A 372 5.25 10.57 -4.37
C ARG A 372 5.86 10.19 -3.02
N PHE A 373 5.25 9.25 -2.30
CA PHE A 373 5.75 8.82 -0.99
C PHE A 373 6.96 7.90 -1.12
N LEU A 374 6.99 7.03 -2.15
CA LEU A 374 8.20 6.28 -2.49
C LEU A 374 9.36 7.23 -2.89
N GLU A 375 9.06 8.28 -3.63
CA GLU A 375 10.05 9.30 -3.97
C GLU A 375 10.56 10.03 -2.72
N ALA A 376 9.68 10.39 -1.77
CA ALA A 376 10.04 11.00 -0.50
C ALA A 376 10.94 10.06 0.32
N VAL A 377 10.56 8.79 0.45
CA VAL A 377 11.36 7.77 1.13
C VAL A 377 12.73 7.61 0.45
N ALA A 378 12.81 7.62 -0.89
CA ALA A 378 14.08 7.51 -1.60
C ALA A 378 15.04 8.70 -1.39
N LYS A 379 14.50 9.89 -1.13
CA LYS A 379 15.27 11.14 -0.95
C LYS A 379 15.50 11.51 0.51
N ALA A 380 14.74 10.93 1.43
CA ALA A 380 14.78 11.30 2.82
C ALA A 380 16.19 11.21 3.41
N ASP A 381 16.58 12.25 4.12
CA ASP A 381 17.82 12.33 4.89
C ASP A 381 17.58 12.25 6.40
N THR A 382 16.35 12.49 6.82
CA THR A 382 15.93 12.50 8.22
C THR A 382 14.78 11.56 8.45
N ILE A 383 14.89 10.67 9.43
CA ILE A 383 13.82 9.79 9.90
C ILE A 383 13.54 10.05 11.37
N VAL A 384 12.27 10.28 11.70
CA VAL A 384 11.79 10.52 13.04
C VAL A 384 10.97 9.31 13.49
N PHE A 385 11.36 8.73 14.61
CA PHE A 385 10.65 7.62 15.23
C PHE A 385 9.85 8.09 16.44
N ASP A 386 8.59 7.70 16.54
CA ASP A 386 7.97 7.61 17.85
C ASP A 386 8.58 6.44 18.63
N LYS A 387 8.62 6.53 19.96
CA LYS A 387 9.11 5.44 20.79
C LYS A 387 8.09 4.31 20.91
N THR A 388 6.90 4.64 21.41
CA THR A 388 5.91 3.67 21.87
C THR A 388 5.19 3.02 20.69
N GLY A 389 5.14 1.68 20.67
CA GLY A 389 4.50 0.95 19.56
C GLY A 389 5.30 0.93 18.25
N THR A 390 6.40 1.68 18.17
CA THR A 390 7.28 1.77 17.00
C THR A 390 8.63 1.13 17.29
N LEU A 391 9.45 1.73 18.13
CA LEU A 391 10.72 1.15 18.58
C LEU A 391 10.52 0.10 19.69
N THR A 392 9.38 0.17 20.38
CA THR A 392 8.93 -0.80 21.38
C THR A 392 7.83 -1.71 20.84
N CYS A 393 7.57 -2.81 21.53
CA CYS A 393 6.56 -3.80 21.13
C CYS A 393 5.11 -3.36 21.42
N ALA A 394 4.89 -2.22 22.11
CA ALA A 394 3.59 -1.79 22.65
C ALA A 394 2.88 -2.88 23.51
N THR A 395 3.65 -3.77 24.08
CA THR A 395 3.20 -4.80 25.02
C THR A 395 3.85 -4.54 26.37
N PRO A 396 3.41 -3.49 27.09
CA PRO A 396 3.97 -3.18 28.40
C PRO A 396 3.77 -4.37 29.34
N THR A 397 4.74 -4.59 30.20
CA THR A 397 4.71 -5.65 31.23
C THR A 397 5.08 -5.06 32.58
N VAL A 398 4.54 -5.62 33.65
CA VAL A 398 4.96 -5.25 35.01
C VAL A 398 6.30 -5.86 35.31
N ALA A 399 7.33 -5.00 35.40
CA ALA A 399 8.68 -5.42 35.73
C ALA A 399 8.86 -5.67 37.23
N GLU A 400 8.33 -4.76 38.06
CA GLU A 400 8.48 -4.82 39.52
C GLU A 400 7.30 -4.10 40.19
N VAL A 401 6.90 -4.54 41.36
CA VAL A 401 5.94 -3.85 42.23
C VAL A 401 6.66 -3.54 43.54
N ILE A 402 6.83 -2.28 43.87
CA ILE A 402 7.56 -1.81 45.02
C ILE A 402 6.53 -1.33 46.08
N PRO A 403 6.25 -2.11 47.10
CA PRO A 403 5.27 -1.71 48.16
C PRO A 403 5.87 -0.69 49.11
N PHE A 404 5.07 0.20 49.67
CA PHE A 404 5.38 1.22 50.65
C PHE A 404 4.52 1.06 51.87
N GLY A 405 4.89 1.68 53.02
CA GLY A 405 4.07 1.69 54.23
C GLY A 405 3.80 0.31 54.81
N GLY A 406 4.72 -0.67 54.60
CA GLY A 406 4.53 -2.04 55.12
C GLY A 406 3.51 -2.88 54.35
N GLN A 407 3.04 -2.45 53.21
CA GLN A 407 2.12 -3.19 52.36
C GLN A 407 2.78 -4.43 51.73
N GLN A 408 1.98 -5.38 51.23
CA GLN A 408 2.46 -6.59 50.56
C GLN A 408 2.37 -6.42 49.02
N GLU A 409 3.41 -6.83 48.31
CA GLU A 409 3.51 -6.74 46.85
C GLU A 409 2.29 -7.37 46.15
N ALA A 410 1.94 -8.61 46.52
CA ALA A 410 0.85 -9.33 45.86
C ALA A 410 -0.51 -8.66 46.07
N GLU A 411 -0.72 -8.03 47.24
CA GLU A 411 -1.97 -7.36 47.57
C GLU A 411 -2.08 -6.04 46.81
N MET A 412 -0.99 -5.30 46.70
CA MET A 412 -0.94 -4.06 45.93
C MET A 412 -1.16 -4.29 44.43
N LEU A 413 -0.56 -5.35 43.88
CA LEU A 413 -0.79 -5.72 42.46
C LEU A 413 -2.24 -6.17 42.22
N ARG A 414 -2.83 -6.94 43.16
CA ARG A 414 -4.23 -7.36 43.11
C ARG A 414 -5.18 -6.16 43.15
N LEU A 415 -4.91 -5.20 44.04
CA LEU A 415 -5.72 -3.98 44.18
C LEU A 415 -5.63 -3.09 42.93
N ALA A 416 -4.41 -2.93 42.39
CA ALA A 416 -4.17 -2.20 41.12
C ALA A 416 -4.91 -2.84 39.96
N ALA A 417 -4.82 -4.17 39.80
CA ALA A 417 -5.52 -4.90 38.75
C ALA A 417 -7.05 -4.75 38.85
N CYS A 418 -7.59 -4.79 40.07
CA CYS A 418 -9.01 -4.60 40.30
C CYS A 418 -9.53 -3.22 39.85
N LEU A 419 -8.74 -2.17 40.00
CA LEU A 419 -9.09 -0.82 39.53
C LEU A 419 -8.93 -0.64 38.04
N GLU A 420 -7.84 -1.16 37.50
CA GLU A 420 -7.46 -1.02 36.07
C GLU A 420 -8.32 -1.88 35.13
N GLU A 421 -8.95 -2.97 35.60
CA GLU A 421 -9.77 -3.86 34.77
C GLU A 421 -10.95 -3.15 34.10
N HIS A 422 -11.45 -2.07 34.71
CA HIS A 422 -12.62 -1.33 34.22
C HIS A 422 -12.32 -0.36 33.08
N TYR A 423 -11.06 -0.02 32.87
CA TYR A 423 -10.63 0.95 31.85
C TYR A 423 -9.47 0.37 31.03
N PRO A 424 -9.75 -0.55 30.11
CA PRO A 424 -8.72 -1.29 29.41
C PRO A 424 -7.92 -0.37 28.48
N HIS A 425 -6.67 -0.12 28.86
CA HIS A 425 -5.62 0.47 28.04
C HIS A 425 -4.33 -0.36 28.20
N SER A 426 -3.31 -0.08 27.41
CA SER A 426 -2.10 -0.93 27.36
C SER A 426 -1.45 -1.19 28.73
N ILE A 427 -1.32 -0.16 29.57
CA ILE A 427 -0.77 -0.27 30.92
C ILE A 427 -1.72 -1.03 31.86
N ALA A 428 -3.03 -0.74 31.79
CA ALA A 428 -4.04 -1.46 32.57
C ALA A 428 -4.02 -2.95 32.28
N ASN A 429 -4.00 -3.32 30.98
CA ASN A 429 -3.91 -4.72 30.57
C ASN A 429 -2.66 -5.41 31.12
N ALA A 430 -1.51 -4.71 31.12
CA ALA A 430 -0.26 -5.24 31.69
C ALA A 430 -0.38 -5.55 33.19
N VAL A 431 -1.04 -4.67 33.95
CA VAL A 431 -1.25 -4.86 35.39
C VAL A 431 -2.21 -6.02 35.66
N VAL A 432 -3.31 -6.08 34.90
CA VAL A 432 -4.30 -7.18 35.01
C VAL A 432 -3.69 -8.52 34.63
N GLU A 433 -2.92 -8.58 33.54
CA GLU A 433 -2.27 -9.80 33.09
C GLU A 433 -1.20 -10.28 34.09
N ALA A 434 -0.39 -9.36 34.61
CA ALA A 434 0.59 -9.67 35.66
C ALA A 434 -0.06 -10.22 36.94
N ALA A 435 -1.24 -9.74 37.32
CA ALA A 435 -2.00 -10.28 38.43
C ALA A 435 -2.54 -11.69 38.12
N LYS A 436 -3.07 -11.92 36.93
CA LYS A 436 -3.53 -13.24 36.46
C LYS A 436 -2.40 -14.28 36.44
N ASP A 437 -1.24 -13.92 35.90
CA ASP A 437 -0.07 -14.80 35.81
C ASP A 437 0.45 -15.23 37.19
N ARG A 438 0.29 -14.36 38.20
CA ARG A 438 0.63 -14.66 39.59
C ARG A 438 -0.51 -15.37 40.35
N GLY A 439 -1.60 -15.71 39.66
CA GLY A 439 -2.77 -16.41 40.25
C GLY A 439 -3.55 -15.57 41.26
N LEU A 440 -3.44 -14.24 41.18
CA LEU A 440 -4.14 -13.31 42.07
C LEU A 440 -5.57 -13.09 41.54
N SER A 441 -6.52 -13.89 42.04
CA SER A 441 -7.95 -13.64 41.75
C SER A 441 -8.52 -12.59 42.73
N HIS A 442 -9.44 -11.78 42.25
CA HIS A 442 -10.16 -10.82 43.09
C HIS A 442 -11.67 -10.98 42.90
N ALA A 443 -12.42 -10.78 44.01
CA ALA A 443 -13.83 -10.46 43.89
C ALA A 443 -13.96 -8.93 43.84
N GLU A 444 -14.96 -8.40 43.14
CA GLU A 444 -15.21 -6.96 43.07
C GLU A 444 -15.53 -6.41 44.48
N TYR A 445 -14.60 -5.61 45.04
CA TYR A 445 -14.73 -5.01 46.39
C TYR A 445 -14.88 -3.49 46.36
N HIS A 446 -15.03 -2.87 45.20
CA HIS A 446 -15.07 -1.43 45.06
C HIS A 446 -16.51 -0.91 44.79
N SER A 447 -16.78 0.32 45.25
CA SER A 447 -17.90 1.11 44.79
C SER A 447 -17.60 1.78 43.45
N GLN A 448 -18.41 2.72 42.99
CA GLN A 448 -18.22 3.41 41.72
C GLN A 448 -16.79 3.86 41.49
N VAL A 449 -16.20 3.37 40.38
CA VAL A 449 -14.89 3.78 39.89
C VAL A 449 -15.05 5.08 39.10
N GLN A 450 -14.29 6.12 39.44
CA GLN A 450 -14.26 7.39 38.73
C GLN A 450 -12.97 7.46 37.93
N TYR A 451 -13.11 7.53 36.62
CA TYR A 451 -11.99 7.75 35.70
C TYR A 451 -11.77 9.25 35.50
N VAL A 452 -10.56 9.72 35.77
CA VAL A 452 -10.12 11.08 35.46
C VAL A 452 -9.31 11.03 34.18
N VAL A 453 -9.89 11.57 33.10
CA VAL A 453 -9.31 11.50 31.74
C VAL A 453 -7.86 11.97 31.72
N ALA A 454 -6.98 11.16 31.18
CA ALA A 454 -5.53 11.38 31.05
C ALA A 454 -4.72 11.45 32.36
N HIS A 455 -5.33 11.21 33.54
CA HIS A 455 -4.66 11.35 34.82
C HIS A 455 -4.59 10.06 35.63
N GLY A 456 -5.71 9.34 35.79
CA GLY A 456 -5.76 8.11 36.59
C GLY A 456 -7.16 7.70 37.01
N ILE A 457 -7.23 6.80 37.97
CA ILE A 457 -8.46 6.22 38.49
C ILE A 457 -8.54 6.50 39.98
N SER A 458 -9.72 6.91 40.46
CA SER A 458 -10.05 7.06 41.87
C SER A 458 -11.27 6.21 42.22
N SER A 459 -11.23 5.47 43.33
CA SER A 459 -12.35 4.65 43.83
C SER A 459 -12.33 4.53 45.32
N MET A 460 -13.45 4.06 45.90
CA MET A 460 -13.55 3.69 47.30
C MET A 460 -13.51 2.17 47.42
N VAL A 461 -12.54 1.66 48.17
CA VAL A 461 -12.35 0.23 48.46
C VAL A 461 -12.36 0.06 49.98
N GLU A 462 -13.28 -0.71 50.54
CA GLU A 462 -13.41 -0.93 52.00
C GLU A 462 -13.40 0.39 52.81
N GLU A 463 -14.17 1.39 52.36
CA GLU A 463 -14.27 2.75 52.96
C GLU A 463 -12.98 3.59 52.86
N LYS A 464 -11.92 3.11 52.19
CA LYS A 464 -10.68 3.87 51.94
C LYS A 464 -10.67 4.44 50.53
N LYS A 465 -10.18 5.67 50.37
CA LYS A 465 -9.97 6.27 49.08
C LYS A 465 -8.72 5.67 48.46
N VAL A 466 -8.87 4.99 47.32
CA VAL A 466 -7.75 4.41 46.55
C VAL A 466 -7.63 5.13 45.23
N ILE A 467 -6.40 5.51 44.91
CA ILE A 467 -6.04 6.26 43.71
C ILE A 467 -4.90 5.54 43.00
N ILE A 468 -5.03 5.38 41.69
CA ILE A 468 -3.96 4.84 40.85
C ILE A 468 -3.79 5.75 39.63
N GLY A 469 -2.54 6.12 39.31
CA GLY A 469 -2.30 7.00 38.18
C GLY A 469 -0.86 7.50 38.04
N SER A 470 -0.71 8.57 37.25
CA SER A 470 0.56 9.24 37.00
C SER A 470 1.12 9.99 38.22
N ALA A 471 2.41 10.35 38.22
CA ALA A 471 3.00 11.15 39.28
C ALA A 471 2.27 12.49 39.50
N HIS A 472 1.93 13.17 38.39
CA HIS A 472 1.19 14.43 38.44
C HIS A 472 -0.17 14.26 39.16
N PHE A 473 -0.94 13.29 38.72
CA PHE A 473 -2.25 13.01 39.34
C PHE A 473 -2.15 12.70 40.84
N VAL A 474 -1.19 11.85 41.21
CA VAL A 474 -1.07 11.36 42.58
C VAL A 474 -0.45 12.40 43.49
N PHE A 475 0.60 13.11 43.09
CA PHE A 475 1.34 14.00 43.96
C PHE A 475 0.97 15.48 43.85
N GLU A 476 0.50 15.94 42.67
CA GLU A 476 0.15 17.35 42.44
C GLU A 476 -1.36 17.60 42.57
N ASP A 477 -2.21 16.77 41.96
CA ASP A 477 -3.68 16.93 41.99
C ASP A 477 -4.27 16.42 43.31
N GLU A 478 -3.90 15.20 43.72
CA GLU A 478 -4.46 14.51 44.88
C GLU A 478 -3.58 14.66 46.13
N LEU A 479 -2.43 15.32 46.04
CA LEU A 479 -1.53 15.69 47.15
C LEU A 479 -1.14 14.52 48.07
N CYS A 480 -0.98 13.31 47.48
CA CYS A 480 -0.57 12.13 48.23
C CYS A 480 0.87 12.26 48.74
N ARG A 481 1.15 11.62 49.89
CA ARG A 481 2.46 11.70 50.56
C ARG A 481 3.17 10.37 50.57
N ILE A 482 4.52 10.44 50.48
CA ILE A 482 5.37 9.26 50.67
C ILE A 482 5.41 8.96 52.21
N PRO A 483 5.34 7.67 52.62
CA PRO A 483 5.44 7.29 54.02
C PRO A 483 6.73 7.81 54.67
N GLU A 484 6.64 8.21 55.94
CA GLU A 484 7.81 8.72 56.67
C GLU A 484 8.91 7.68 56.76
N GLY A 485 10.16 8.09 56.40
CA GLY A 485 11.33 7.23 56.43
C GLY A 485 11.52 6.36 55.14
N GLU A 486 10.65 6.45 54.15
CA GLU A 486 10.80 5.67 52.91
C GLU A 486 11.17 6.52 51.69
N GLN A 487 11.59 7.77 51.90
CA GLN A 487 12.01 8.66 50.81
C GLN A 487 13.22 8.08 50.00
N ASP A 488 14.24 7.55 50.71
CA ASP A 488 15.40 6.93 50.07
C ASP A 488 15.01 5.74 49.16
N LYS A 489 14.00 4.99 49.59
CA LYS A 489 13.46 3.88 48.80
C LYS A 489 12.77 4.36 47.52
N PHE A 490 12.00 5.46 47.65
CA PHE A 490 11.36 6.09 46.51
C PHE A 490 12.35 6.64 45.50
N ASP A 491 13.40 7.34 45.99
CA ASP A 491 14.44 7.94 45.14
C ASP A 491 15.33 6.88 44.47
N ALA A 492 15.38 5.66 45.05
CA ALA A 492 16.11 4.53 44.47
C ALA A 492 15.38 3.79 43.34
N ILE A 493 14.11 4.14 43.08
CA ILE A 493 13.33 3.50 41.98
C ILE A 493 14.00 3.80 40.65
N SER A 494 14.18 2.75 39.85
CA SER A 494 14.85 2.88 38.55
C SER A 494 14.07 3.79 37.60
N PRO A 495 14.67 4.87 37.09
CA PRO A 495 14.04 5.75 36.13
C PRO A 495 13.91 5.14 34.72
N ALA A 496 14.38 3.90 34.54
CA ALA A 496 14.27 3.19 33.25
C ALA A 496 12.85 2.65 32.99
N TYR A 497 12.00 2.64 33.99
CA TYR A 497 10.61 2.18 33.91
C TYR A 497 9.64 3.35 33.86
N SER A 498 8.48 3.15 33.26
CA SER A 498 7.31 4.00 33.48
C SER A 498 6.69 3.60 34.81
N HIS A 499 6.29 4.59 35.62
CA HIS A 499 5.79 4.35 36.95
C HIS A 499 4.29 4.62 37.04
N LEU A 500 3.55 3.67 37.62
CA LEU A 500 2.16 3.81 37.98
C LEU A 500 2.10 3.82 39.50
N TYR A 501 1.54 4.89 40.09
CA TYR A 501 1.53 5.12 41.54
C TYR A 501 0.18 4.73 42.12
N LEU A 502 0.19 3.90 43.18
CA LEU A 502 -1.00 3.47 43.92
C LEU A 502 -0.96 4.08 45.29
N CYS A 503 -2.00 4.85 45.65
CA CYS A 503 -2.14 5.47 46.95
C CYS A 503 -3.43 5.02 47.65
N ILE A 504 -3.36 4.92 48.99
CA ILE A 504 -4.48 4.61 49.86
C ILE A 504 -4.60 5.71 50.92
N ASP A 505 -5.76 6.34 51.02
CA ASP A 505 -6.04 7.44 51.95
C ASP A 505 -4.98 8.56 51.95
N GLY A 506 -4.53 8.94 50.75
CA GLY A 506 -3.56 10.02 50.56
C GLY A 506 -2.10 9.64 50.88
N VAL A 507 -1.78 8.36 51.08
CA VAL A 507 -0.43 7.86 51.33
C VAL A 507 -0.04 6.88 50.26
N LEU A 508 1.20 6.99 49.74
CA LEU A 508 1.74 6.07 48.73
C LEU A 508 1.80 4.64 49.30
N ALA A 509 1.12 3.72 48.65
CA ALA A 509 1.07 2.31 49.03
C ALA A 509 1.94 1.40 48.14
N ALA A 510 2.07 1.73 46.87
CA ALA A 510 2.97 1.02 45.96
C ALA A 510 3.35 1.84 44.73
N VAL A 511 4.47 1.50 44.13
CA VAL A 511 4.85 1.93 42.78
C VAL A 511 4.97 0.69 41.92
N ILE A 512 4.21 0.67 40.82
CA ILE A 512 4.22 -0.41 39.83
C ILE A 512 5.12 0.07 38.69
N CYS A 513 6.23 -0.62 38.50
CA CYS A 513 7.18 -0.33 37.45
C CYS A 513 6.79 -1.05 36.18
N ILE A 514 6.50 -0.30 35.15
CA ILE A 514 6.06 -0.81 33.85
C ILE A 514 7.21 -0.73 32.88
N HIS A 515 7.51 -1.84 32.22
CA HIS A 515 8.52 -1.95 31.18
C HIS A 515 7.84 -2.17 29.83
N ASP A 516 8.12 -1.31 28.86
CA ASP A 516 7.75 -1.52 27.47
C ASP A 516 8.99 -1.98 26.70
N PRO A 517 9.10 -3.28 26.35
CA PRO A 517 10.31 -3.85 25.80
C PRO A 517 10.61 -3.29 24.41
N LEU A 518 11.88 -2.91 24.21
CA LEU A 518 12.38 -2.55 22.88
C LEU A 518 12.29 -3.74 21.94
N ARG A 519 11.98 -3.51 20.69
CA ARG A 519 12.08 -4.52 19.64
C ARG A 519 13.52 -5.01 19.53
N ARG A 520 13.73 -6.30 19.42
CA ARG A 520 15.06 -6.93 19.41
C ARG A 520 15.93 -6.39 18.27
N GLU A 521 15.32 -6.12 17.14
CA GLU A 521 15.94 -5.64 15.91
C GLU A 521 16.14 -4.12 15.85
N ALA A 522 15.58 -3.33 16.80
CA ALA A 522 15.57 -1.87 16.71
C ALA A 522 16.96 -1.25 16.48
N ARG A 523 17.97 -1.73 17.21
CA ARG A 523 19.34 -1.24 17.08
C ARG A 523 19.94 -1.54 15.70
N ASP A 524 19.76 -2.78 15.23
CA ASP A 524 20.34 -3.21 13.95
C ASP A 524 19.59 -2.55 12.78
N ALA A 525 18.27 -2.35 12.89
CA ALA A 525 17.49 -1.62 11.93
C ALA A 525 17.95 -0.15 11.80
N VAL A 526 18.13 0.55 12.93
CA VAL A 526 18.65 1.94 12.93
C VAL A 526 20.03 2.02 12.30
N LYS A 527 20.94 1.11 12.69
CA LYS A 527 22.27 1.04 12.08
C LYS A 527 22.21 0.81 10.57
N THR A 528 21.32 -0.05 10.12
CA THR A 528 21.15 -0.33 8.69
C THR A 528 20.54 0.85 7.95
N LEU A 529 19.59 1.57 8.54
CA LEU A 529 19.02 2.80 7.96
C LEU A 529 20.08 3.86 7.74
N HIS A 530 21.03 4.05 8.67
CA HIS A 530 22.19 4.91 8.46
C HIS A 530 23.03 4.47 7.25
N ALA A 531 23.29 3.16 7.14
CA ALA A 531 24.05 2.63 6.00
C ALA A 531 23.33 2.87 4.65
N TRP A 532 22.00 2.96 4.65
CA TRP A 532 21.18 3.27 3.49
C TRP A 532 20.90 4.77 3.31
N GLY A 533 21.66 5.64 4.02
CA GLY A 533 21.76 7.07 3.72
C GLY A 533 20.82 7.98 4.49
N PHE A 534 20.26 7.54 5.62
CA PHE A 534 19.67 8.47 6.58
C PHE A 534 20.79 9.15 7.38
N ALA A 535 20.88 10.47 7.22
CA ALA A 535 21.90 11.26 7.92
C ALA A 535 21.51 11.54 9.36
N ASN A 536 20.21 11.64 9.65
CA ASN A 536 19.67 11.96 10.95
C ASN A 536 18.58 10.95 11.33
N VAL A 537 18.79 10.20 12.39
CA VAL A 537 17.79 9.32 13.01
C VAL A 537 17.40 9.90 14.35
N VAL A 538 16.15 10.33 14.48
CA VAL A 538 15.64 11.07 15.63
C VAL A 538 14.58 10.22 16.35
N MET A 539 14.60 10.21 17.67
CA MET A 539 13.53 9.63 18.48
C MET A 539 12.76 10.73 19.22
N MET A 540 11.44 10.67 19.20
CA MET A 540 10.55 11.55 19.94
C MET A 540 9.63 10.71 20.85
N THR A 541 9.41 11.19 22.07
CA THR A 541 8.58 10.50 23.06
C THR A 541 7.97 11.46 24.06
N GLY A 542 6.78 11.14 24.57
CA GLY A 542 6.17 11.80 25.73
C GLY A 542 6.79 11.40 27.07
N ASP A 543 7.67 10.40 27.11
CA ASP A 543 8.31 9.94 28.34
C ASP A 543 9.27 10.98 28.92
N ASN A 544 9.58 10.79 30.19
CA ASN A 544 10.59 11.61 30.86
C ASN A 544 11.97 11.49 30.21
N ARG A 545 12.78 12.56 30.35
CA ARG A 545 14.07 12.68 29.70
C ARG A 545 15.05 11.55 30.00
N ARG A 546 15.06 11.05 31.25
CA ARG A 546 15.99 9.99 31.67
C ARG A 546 15.71 8.67 30.97
N THR A 547 14.45 8.28 30.92
CA THR A 547 14.00 7.07 30.19
C THR A 547 14.29 7.19 28.69
N ALA A 548 13.96 8.34 28.09
CA ALA A 548 14.19 8.60 26.68
C ALA A 548 15.67 8.50 26.29
N GLU A 549 16.58 9.11 27.09
CA GLU A 549 18.03 9.05 26.84
C GLU A 549 18.61 7.63 27.01
N ALA A 550 18.07 6.82 27.94
CA ALA A 550 18.48 5.43 28.10
C ALA A 550 18.11 4.57 26.88
N VAL A 551 16.89 4.73 26.37
CA VAL A 551 16.43 4.08 25.14
C VAL A 551 17.24 4.54 23.94
N ALA A 552 17.44 5.84 23.77
CA ALA A 552 18.20 6.44 22.67
C ALA A 552 19.63 5.87 22.56
N ARG A 553 20.31 5.74 23.70
CA ARG A 553 21.65 5.11 23.76
C ARG A 553 21.64 3.63 23.37
N THR A 554 20.59 2.91 23.75
CA THR A 554 20.45 1.47 23.44
C THR A 554 20.20 1.25 21.96
N VAL A 555 19.31 2.04 21.37
CA VAL A 555 18.92 1.96 19.95
C VAL A 555 19.97 2.57 19.03
N GLY A 556 20.68 3.61 19.48
CA GLY A 556 21.74 4.28 18.72
C GLY A 556 21.21 5.36 17.78
N VAL A 557 20.17 6.10 18.19
CA VAL A 557 19.65 7.27 17.47
C VAL A 557 20.55 8.49 17.68
N ASP A 558 20.57 9.44 16.73
CA ASP A 558 21.42 10.63 16.74
C ASP A 558 20.91 11.71 17.70
N ALA A 559 19.59 11.85 17.79
CA ALA A 559 18.96 12.84 18.66
C ALA A 559 17.70 12.28 19.34
N VAL A 560 17.43 12.77 20.55
CA VAL A 560 16.24 12.40 21.31
C VAL A 560 15.53 13.64 21.84
N TYR A 561 14.22 13.67 21.71
CA TYR A 561 13.32 14.69 22.26
C TYR A 561 12.33 13.99 23.18
N ALA A 562 12.42 14.33 24.46
CA ALA A 562 11.60 13.79 25.53
C ALA A 562 10.51 14.79 25.94
N GLU A 563 9.46 14.31 26.62
CA GLU A 563 8.36 15.13 27.14
C GLU A 563 7.66 15.96 26.05
N VAL A 564 7.53 15.36 24.84
CA VAL A 564 7.02 16.01 23.63
C VAL A 564 5.55 15.70 23.45
N LEU A 565 4.72 16.72 23.27
CA LEU A 565 3.33 16.57 22.90
C LEU A 565 3.18 16.26 21.39
N PRO A 566 2.04 15.68 20.96
CA PRO A 566 1.80 15.40 19.53
C PRO A 566 1.96 16.61 18.60
N GLU A 567 1.55 17.80 19.07
CA GLU A 567 1.67 19.07 18.34
C GLU A 567 3.14 19.51 18.17
N ASP A 568 3.97 19.27 19.16
CA ASP A 568 5.39 19.60 19.13
C ASP A 568 6.15 18.70 18.12
N LYS A 569 5.75 17.43 17.99
CA LYS A 569 6.27 16.52 16.96
C LYS A 569 6.05 17.08 15.56
N ALA A 570 4.83 17.54 15.27
CA ALA A 570 4.51 18.17 14.00
C ALA A 570 5.29 19.49 13.77
N ALA A 571 5.44 20.30 14.83
CA ALA A 571 6.22 21.55 14.77
C ALA A 571 7.71 21.28 14.47
N PHE A 572 8.30 20.24 15.07
CA PHE A 572 9.66 19.81 14.77
C PHE A 572 9.83 19.41 13.30
N ILE A 573 8.93 18.55 12.78
CA ILE A 573 8.97 18.12 11.38
C ILE A 573 8.90 19.32 10.45
N ARG A 574 8.01 20.26 10.72
CA ARG A 574 7.88 21.50 9.95
C ARG A 574 9.15 22.35 9.96
N ALA A 575 9.80 22.42 11.10
CA ALA A 575 11.06 23.14 11.26
C ALA A 575 12.22 22.48 10.47
N GLU A 576 12.32 21.15 10.48
CA GLU A 576 13.33 20.41 9.69
C GLU A 576 13.08 20.56 8.19
N LYS A 577 11.83 20.46 7.74
CA LYS A 577 11.46 20.73 6.33
C LYS A 577 11.80 22.15 5.90
N ALA A 578 11.61 23.15 6.77
CA ALA A 578 11.98 24.54 6.49
C ALA A 578 13.48 24.73 6.31
N LYS A 579 14.33 23.86 6.90
CA LYS A 579 15.77 23.81 6.68
C LYS A 579 16.17 23.15 5.35
N GLY A 580 15.23 22.53 4.66
CA GLY A 580 15.44 21.85 3.38
C GLY A 580 15.64 20.33 3.50
N HIS A 581 15.46 19.76 4.69
CA HIS A 581 15.48 18.31 4.90
C HIS A 581 14.25 17.64 4.34
N THR A 582 14.39 16.41 3.86
CA THR A 582 13.26 15.53 3.53
C THR A 582 13.04 14.58 4.70
N VAL A 583 11.90 14.74 5.36
CA VAL A 583 11.62 14.11 6.66
C VAL A 583 10.56 13.03 6.51
N ILE A 584 10.85 11.81 6.99
CA ILE A 584 9.85 10.77 7.22
C ILE A 584 9.55 10.66 8.70
N MET A 585 8.26 10.46 9.03
CA MET A 585 7.81 10.16 10.39
C MET A 585 7.34 8.71 10.45
N VAL A 586 7.78 7.99 11.48
CA VAL A 586 7.38 6.60 11.74
C VAL A 586 6.72 6.54 13.11
N GLY A 587 5.47 6.09 13.17
CA GLY A 587 4.68 6.03 14.39
C GLY A 587 3.65 4.89 14.39
N ASP A 588 2.84 4.80 15.44
CA ASP A 588 1.74 3.84 15.57
C ASP A 588 0.43 4.32 14.89
N GLY A 589 0.37 5.60 14.54
CA GLY A 589 -0.74 6.22 13.80
C GLY A 589 -1.90 6.73 14.66
N VAL A 590 -1.97 6.43 15.93
CA VAL A 590 -3.07 6.87 16.81
C VAL A 590 -2.76 8.26 17.40
N ASN A 591 -1.62 8.38 18.08
CA ASN A 591 -1.22 9.62 18.75
C ASN A 591 -0.39 10.55 17.85
N ASP A 592 0.18 10.02 16.77
CA ASP A 592 1.13 10.72 15.91
C ASP A 592 0.51 11.31 14.64
N SER A 593 -0.82 11.27 14.51
CA SER A 593 -1.55 11.73 13.33
C SER A 593 -1.12 13.09 12.80
N PRO A 594 -0.94 14.15 13.64
CA PRO A 594 -0.48 15.45 13.15
C PRO A 594 0.95 15.41 12.60
N ALA A 595 1.84 14.63 13.23
CA ALA A 595 3.23 14.49 12.81
C ALA A 595 3.35 13.67 11.52
N LEU A 596 2.58 12.56 11.40
CA LEU A 596 2.53 11.74 10.19
C LEU A 596 2.05 12.55 8.99
N SER A 597 1.01 13.38 9.16
CA SER A 597 0.47 14.22 8.09
C SER A 597 1.40 15.37 7.68
N GLU A 598 2.23 15.88 8.59
CA GLU A 598 3.17 16.98 8.30
C GLU A 598 4.44 16.51 7.60
N ALA A 599 4.81 15.24 7.74
CA ALA A 599 6.02 14.65 7.13
C ALA A 599 5.93 14.62 5.59
N ASP A 600 7.06 14.44 4.90
CA ASP A 600 7.07 14.20 3.44
C ASP A 600 6.52 12.80 3.11
N ALA A 601 6.67 11.86 4.04
CA ALA A 601 5.95 10.61 4.08
C ALA A 601 5.73 10.18 5.54
N GLY A 602 4.48 9.99 5.92
CA GLY A 602 4.08 9.40 7.20
C GLY A 602 3.97 7.89 7.08
N ILE A 603 4.69 7.16 7.93
CA ILE A 603 4.73 5.70 7.93
C ILE A 603 4.12 5.18 9.24
N ALA A 604 3.05 4.40 9.15
CA ALA A 604 2.48 3.71 10.29
C ALA A 604 2.97 2.25 10.34
N ILE A 605 3.49 1.85 11.50
CA ILE A 605 3.79 0.45 11.81
C ILE A 605 2.66 -0.06 12.70
N SER A 606 1.78 -0.88 12.14
CA SER A 606 0.63 -1.39 12.90
C SER A 606 0.10 -2.69 12.33
N THR A 607 0.00 -3.69 13.19
CA THR A 607 -0.66 -4.96 12.87
C THR A 607 -2.17 -4.92 13.06
N GLY A 608 -2.75 -3.87 13.65
CA GLY A 608 -4.15 -3.87 14.05
C GLY A 608 -4.95 -2.58 13.91
N ALA A 609 -4.36 -1.40 14.02
CA ALA A 609 -5.12 -0.15 14.07
C ALA A 609 -5.55 0.32 12.66
N ALA A 610 -6.86 0.28 12.40
CA ALA A 610 -7.41 0.74 11.12
C ALA A 610 -7.24 2.26 10.93
N ILE A 611 -7.23 3.04 12.01
CA ILE A 611 -6.99 4.49 12.00
C ILE A 611 -5.60 4.81 11.46
N ALA A 612 -4.58 4.05 11.84
CA ALA A 612 -3.23 4.24 11.36
C ALA A 612 -3.13 4.10 9.83
N ARG A 613 -3.87 3.14 9.26
CA ARG A 613 -3.94 2.92 7.81
C ARG A 613 -4.60 4.06 7.06
N GLU A 614 -5.56 4.74 7.69
CA GLU A 614 -6.29 5.85 7.06
C GLU A 614 -5.43 7.11 7.00
N ILE A 615 -4.69 7.41 8.05
CA ILE A 615 -3.94 8.66 8.20
C ILE A 615 -2.57 8.58 7.53
N ALA A 616 -1.84 7.49 7.71
CA ALA A 616 -0.49 7.35 7.18
C ALA A 616 -0.47 7.22 5.65
N ASP A 617 0.57 7.73 5.03
CA ASP A 617 0.84 7.64 3.59
C ASP A 617 1.34 6.25 3.19
N ILE A 618 2.06 5.61 4.11
CA ILE A 618 2.60 4.26 3.98
C ILE A 618 2.25 3.48 5.26
N THR A 619 1.79 2.26 5.11
CA THR A 619 1.49 1.38 6.24
C THR A 619 2.30 0.10 6.13
N ILE A 620 2.96 -0.29 7.22
CA ILE A 620 3.71 -1.53 7.36
C ILE A 620 2.91 -2.46 8.28
N ALA A 621 2.32 -3.50 7.70
CA ALA A 621 1.54 -4.50 8.43
C ALA A 621 2.44 -5.65 8.92
N SER A 622 3.58 -5.31 9.51
CA SER A 622 4.58 -6.23 10.05
C SER A 622 5.11 -5.67 11.37
N GLU A 623 5.49 -6.56 12.26
CA GLU A 623 6.17 -6.19 13.51
C GLU A 623 7.68 -5.98 13.34
N ASN A 624 8.22 -6.25 12.15
CA ASN A 624 9.65 -6.20 11.88
C ASN A 624 10.06 -4.82 11.33
N LEU A 625 10.94 -4.12 12.04
CA LEU A 625 11.48 -2.82 11.61
C LEU A 625 12.36 -2.89 10.35
N PHE A 626 12.87 -4.05 9.97
CA PHE A 626 13.63 -4.22 8.73
C PHE A 626 12.80 -3.97 7.47
N GLU A 627 11.46 -3.99 7.56
CA GLU A 627 10.59 -3.59 6.45
C GLU A 627 10.79 -2.11 6.06
N LEU A 628 11.22 -1.24 6.98
CA LEU A 628 11.64 0.13 6.66
C LEU A 628 12.89 0.16 5.77
N VAL A 629 13.83 -0.77 6.01
CA VAL A 629 15.03 -0.91 5.19
C VAL A 629 14.66 -1.40 3.78
N ILE A 630 13.77 -2.39 3.70
CA ILE A 630 13.25 -2.89 2.43
C ILE A 630 12.54 -1.77 1.66
N LEU A 631 11.68 -1.01 2.33
CA LEU A 631 11.00 0.15 1.75
C LEU A 631 12.00 1.19 1.20
N ARG A 632 13.06 1.48 1.94
CA ARG A 632 14.12 2.41 1.51
C ARG A 632 14.84 1.90 0.27
N ARG A 633 15.26 0.63 0.26
CA ARG A 633 15.93 -0.03 -0.87
C ARG A 633 15.07 -0.03 -2.12
N LEU A 634 13.82 -0.46 -1.98
CA LEU A 634 12.83 -0.50 -3.04
C LEU A 634 12.58 0.90 -3.64
N SER A 635 12.47 1.90 -2.78
CA SER A 635 12.29 3.30 -3.19
C SER A 635 13.49 3.83 -3.98
N GLN A 636 14.71 3.53 -3.54
CA GLN A 636 15.94 3.92 -4.25
C GLN A 636 16.09 3.17 -5.57
N ALA A 637 15.78 1.87 -5.60
CA ALA A 637 15.81 1.06 -6.83
C ALA A 637 14.79 1.58 -7.86
N LEU A 638 13.59 1.99 -7.41
CA LEU A 638 12.59 2.63 -8.27
C LEU A 638 13.15 3.92 -8.91
N MET A 639 13.76 4.80 -8.12
CA MET A 639 14.33 6.04 -8.66
C MET A 639 15.47 5.77 -9.66
N GLY A 640 16.30 4.77 -9.39
CA GLY A 640 17.32 4.27 -10.33
C GLY A 640 16.70 3.78 -11.63
N ARG A 641 15.68 2.92 -11.55
CA ARG A 641 14.98 2.37 -12.73
C ARG A 641 14.32 3.47 -13.59
N ILE A 642 13.69 4.45 -12.95
CA ILE A 642 13.11 5.62 -13.64
C ILE A 642 14.19 6.38 -14.39
N GLN A 643 15.34 6.63 -13.77
CA GLN A 643 16.44 7.37 -14.38
C GLN A 643 17.08 6.59 -15.55
N ASP A 644 17.25 5.29 -15.42
CA ASP A 644 17.78 4.43 -16.49
C ASP A 644 16.81 4.32 -17.65
N SER A 645 15.51 4.16 -17.37
CA SER A 645 14.46 4.19 -18.40
C SER A 645 14.48 5.51 -19.17
N TYR A 646 14.60 6.65 -18.46
CA TYR A 646 14.70 7.97 -19.08
C TYR A 646 15.93 8.07 -19.99
N ARG A 647 17.11 7.68 -19.52
CA ARG A 647 18.35 7.72 -20.29
C ARG A 647 18.26 6.86 -21.56
N PHE A 648 17.71 5.66 -21.40
CA PHE A 648 17.54 4.74 -22.54
C PHE A 648 16.56 5.31 -23.57
N ILE A 649 15.38 5.79 -23.16
CA ILE A 649 14.36 6.36 -24.05
C ILE A 649 14.94 7.52 -24.85
N VAL A 650 15.61 8.44 -24.17
CA VAL A 650 16.18 9.62 -24.84
C VAL A 650 17.30 9.20 -25.81
N GLY A 651 18.23 8.38 -25.37
CA GLY A 651 19.36 7.94 -26.22
C GLY A 651 18.93 7.10 -27.43
N PHE A 652 18.02 6.16 -27.20
CA PHE A 652 17.53 5.28 -28.28
C PHE A 652 16.70 6.07 -29.32
N ASN A 653 15.78 6.90 -28.88
CA ASN A 653 14.94 7.71 -29.78
C ASN A 653 15.78 8.73 -30.57
N LEU A 654 16.75 9.37 -29.93
CA LEU A 654 17.69 10.25 -30.61
C LEU A 654 18.46 9.50 -31.67
N SER A 655 18.93 8.27 -31.42
CA SER A 655 19.60 7.42 -32.38
C SER A 655 18.70 7.07 -33.57
N LEU A 656 17.43 6.75 -33.35
CA LEU A 656 16.44 6.50 -34.39
C LEU A 656 16.25 7.73 -35.29
N ILE A 657 16.16 8.93 -34.70
CA ILE A 657 16.03 10.20 -35.42
C ILE A 657 17.27 10.40 -36.32
N VAL A 658 18.48 10.26 -35.77
CA VAL A 658 19.74 10.44 -36.54
C VAL A 658 19.82 9.47 -37.71
N LEU A 659 19.52 8.19 -37.48
CA LEU A 659 19.54 7.16 -38.54
C LEU A 659 18.43 7.42 -39.59
N GLY A 660 17.29 7.93 -39.21
CA GLY A 660 16.21 8.33 -40.09
C GLY A 660 16.58 9.53 -40.97
N VAL A 661 17.18 10.56 -40.39
CA VAL A 661 17.66 11.76 -41.10
C VAL A 661 18.82 11.39 -42.04
N ALA A 662 19.72 10.49 -41.63
CA ALA A 662 20.76 9.93 -42.51
C ALA A 662 20.18 9.15 -43.71
N GLY A 663 18.91 8.71 -43.60
CA GLY A 663 18.24 7.91 -44.66
C GLY A 663 18.53 6.42 -44.57
N ILE A 664 19.09 5.96 -43.44
CA ILE A 664 19.40 4.54 -43.20
C ILE A 664 18.11 3.80 -42.80
N LEU A 665 17.26 4.43 -41.97
CA LEU A 665 16.00 3.85 -41.52
C LEU A 665 14.81 4.55 -42.20
N PRO A 666 13.89 3.79 -42.83
CA PRO A 666 12.63 4.36 -43.30
C PRO A 666 11.70 4.68 -42.13
N PRO A 667 10.76 5.65 -42.26
CA PRO A 667 9.87 6.12 -41.17
C PRO A 667 9.08 4.99 -40.51
N THR A 668 8.60 4.02 -41.26
CA THR A 668 7.85 2.86 -40.77
C THR A 668 8.68 1.94 -39.88
N VAL A 669 9.97 1.75 -40.21
CA VAL A 669 10.90 0.95 -39.40
C VAL A 669 11.27 1.70 -38.13
N SER A 670 11.49 3.02 -38.22
CA SER A 670 11.73 3.86 -37.03
C SER A 670 10.55 3.81 -36.07
N ALA A 671 9.30 3.91 -36.56
CA ALA A 671 8.09 3.78 -35.77
C ALA A 671 7.95 2.37 -35.13
N LEU A 672 8.27 1.32 -35.88
CA LEU A 672 8.21 -0.06 -35.33
C LEU A 672 9.23 -0.26 -34.19
N LEU A 673 10.46 0.20 -34.39
CA LEU A 673 11.53 0.11 -33.39
C LEU A 673 11.21 0.96 -32.17
N HIS A 674 10.66 2.16 -32.36
CA HIS A 674 10.19 3.02 -31.30
C HIS A 674 9.09 2.34 -30.44
N ASN A 675 8.02 1.84 -31.05
CA ASN A 675 6.96 1.13 -30.34
C ASN A 675 7.47 -0.15 -29.67
N GLY A 676 8.37 -0.88 -30.33
CA GLY A 676 9.01 -2.07 -29.77
C GLY A 676 9.87 -1.76 -28.53
N SER A 677 10.63 -0.66 -28.58
CA SER A 677 11.42 -0.21 -27.43
C SER A 677 10.53 0.26 -26.26
N THR A 678 9.45 0.98 -26.54
CA THR A 678 8.47 1.41 -25.55
C THR A 678 7.83 0.21 -24.84
N LEU A 679 7.42 -0.80 -25.60
CA LEU A 679 6.91 -2.06 -25.04
C LEU A 679 7.97 -2.77 -24.19
N GLY A 680 9.21 -2.89 -24.71
CA GLY A 680 10.32 -3.56 -24.01
C GLY A 680 10.64 -2.90 -22.66
N ILE A 681 10.69 -1.55 -22.64
CA ILE A 681 10.90 -0.80 -21.40
C ILE A 681 9.72 -0.98 -20.43
N SER A 682 8.49 -0.91 -20.93
CA SER A 682 7.30 -1.11 -20.12
C SER A 682 7.26 -2.50 -19.50
N LEU A 683 7.58 -3.54 -20.25
CA LEU A 683 7.70 -4.91 -19.74
C LEU A 683 8.83 -5.05 -18.70
N LYS A 684 9.99 -4.42 -18.94
CA LYS A 684 11.06 -4.35 -17.95
C LYS A 684 10.60 -3.66 -16.67
N ASN A 685 9.85 -2.56 -16.78
CA ASN A 685 9.36 -1.82 -15.62
C ASN A 685 8.27 -2.56 -14.84
N MET A 686 7.65 -3.61 -15.39
CA MET A 686 6.72 -4.50 -14.72
C MET A 686 7.42 -5.59 -13.90
N THR A 687 8.72 -5.80 -14.05
CA THR A 687 9.48 -6.78 -13.25
C THR A 687 9.83 -6.21 -11.88
N ASP A 688 10.07 -7.11 -10.92
CA ASP A 688 10.44 -6.74 -9.58
C ASP A 688 11.75 -5.91 -9.56
N LEU A 689 11.89 -5.07 -8.56
CA LEU A 689 12.97 -4.10 -8.39
C LEU A 689 14.14 -4.68 -7.59
N LEU A 690 13.81 -5.52 -6.60
CA LEU A 690 14.77 -6.22 -5.73
C LEU A 690 14.92 -7.66 -6.18
N ASP A 691 16.12 -8.20 -6.14
CA ASP A 691 16.37 -9.62 -6.38
C ASP A 691 15.95 -10.46 -5.16
N GLU A 692 15.39 -11.68 -5.37
CA GLU A 692 14.93 -12.57 -4.29
C GLU A 692 16.05 -12.90 -3.27
N GLU A 693 17.31 -12.99 -3.71
CA GLU A 693 18.46 -13.22 -2.84
C GLU A 693 18.78 -12.00 -1.94
N GLU A 694 18.55 -10.80 -2.45
CA GLU A 694 18.74 -9.56 -1.68
C GLU A 694 17.64 -9.33 -0.64
N ALA A 695 16.42 -9.76 -0.91
CA ALA A 695 15.31 -9.67 0.03
C ALA A 695 15.44 -10.66 1.21
N SER A 696 16.19 -11.76 1.02
CA SER A 696 16.37 -12.80 2.06
C SER A 696 17.57 -12.53 3.00
N GLN A 697 18.42 -11.55 2.72
CA GLN A 697 19.60 -11.20 3.52
C GLN A 697 19.34 -10.10 4.56
N THR A 698 18.12 -9.62 4.68
CA THR A 698 17.63 -8.70 5.70
C THR A 698 16.76 -9.46 6.70
#